data_77089ef0a1c7cfac009d3880b018e86d
#
_entry.id   77089ef0a1c7cfac009d3880b018e86d
#
_cell.length_a   1.000
_cell.length_b   1.000
_cell.length_c   1.000
_cell.angle_alpha   90.00
_cell.angle_beta   90.00
_cell.angle_gamma   90.00
#
_symmetry.space_group_name_H-M   'P 1'
#
loop_
_entity.id
_entity.type
_entity.pdbx_description
1 polymer ?
#
loop_
_entity_poly.entity_id
_entity_poly.type
_entity_poly.pdbx_seq_one_letter_code
_entity_poly.pdbx_strand_id
1 'polypeptide(L)'
;MGKLFTKSAFKVALTCPAQLYYYYDGNSYANQNADDEFLKSLAEGGFQVGELAKVYYDVPESNDLSGMVGYDEPLRRTAALMSSGDVTIAEAAFRHGNLFVRADIVQKRVHRIDLIEVKAKSWESGRPFVKENRSHVEVVDGEIAEYVYDVAFQKYVLQHAFPELDVHAYLMMADKTKTADVAGINQCFRIMKHEGRTHVLRCGDYAELREREHVLTAFDVDDVCERIISGRIGEQNKLLGEMSFEAFIEEMSKRYCNHDQRYCEVSTRCFGCPFYKTKDSPQQMLDGYEECWMHKAGFKKEDFNRPLLEDLWGGMGGDFRSKLLEQKKYFLSDLSASDFRMRPLDKPGLTPDERRLVQIALMTDRSDILTDRLRDGITESGVYIDLIGLKNEMDTWRYPLHMIDFETSSVALPFYEGMRPYEQIAFQFSHHVISKNSDGSYSIEHAGQFINMKRGRFPNFEFIRELKSNLDNDDGTIFRYSHHENSILNAIRVQLQESTEPDKLELIDFIEQITHRDEKTQDGWIKIRGPRDMVDLCDVVRQYYYHPSMKGSNSIKVVLPAILNSSKLIQEKYSKPIYGGDAGIKSLNILSPEAPRVWVTMEPDENGDMVAVNPYKKLPKVAEYFPLEPEKVQSYITHQDENLESINNGGAALSAYGLIQFCDEDSERAKALESALLRYCELDTLAMVFIWEYFNEVTQGEKQ
;
A
#
# COMPACT_ATOMS: atom_id res chain seq x y z
N MET A 1 1.28 -19.30 33.36
CA MET A 1 1.70 -17.90 33.56
C MET A 1 0.75 -16.99 32.84
N GLY A 2 0.42 -15.79 33.40
CA GLY A 2 -0.32 -14.76 32.66
C GLY A 2 0.47 -14.29 31.44
N LYS A 3 -0.20 -13.67 30.47
CA LYS A 3 0.46 -13.03 29.32
C LYS A 3 1.40 -11.93 29.81
N LEU A 4 2.55 -11.79 29.19
CA LEU A 4 3.51 -10.70 29.42
C LEU A 4 3.24 -9.57 28.40
N PHE A 5 3.52 -8.34 28.81
CA PHE A 5 3.43 -7.18 27.92
C PHE A 5 4.65 -7.12 27.01
N THR A 6 4.41 -7.45 25.74
CA THR A 6 5.46 -7.60 24.73
C THR A 6 5.68 -6.33 23.92
N LYS A 7 6.78 -6.26 23.16
CA LYS A 7 7.05 -5.23 22.15
C LYS A 7 5.86 -5.04 21.17
N SER A 8 5.22 -6.14 20.74
CA SER A 8 4.03 -6.04 19.88
C SER A 8 2.82 -5.44 20.59
N ALA A 9 2.58 -5.82 21.86
CA ALA A 9 1.52 -5.22 22.67
C ALA A 9 1.78 -3.72 22.94
N PHE A 10 3.04 -3.33 23.15
CA PHE A 10 3.41 -1.91 23.27
C PHE A 10 3.10 -1.11 22.01
N LYS A 11 3.41 -1.64 20.83
CA LYS A 11 3.05 -0.99 19.54
C LYS A 11 1.54 -0.84 19.36
N VAL A 12 0.76 -1.87 19.70
CA VAL A 12 -0.70 -1.78 19.71
C VAL A 12 -1.19 -0.68 20.67
N ALA A 13 -0.60 -0.58 21.86
CA ALA A 13 -0.93 0.47 22.83
C ALA A 13 -0.62 1.88 22.31
N LEU A 14 0.50 2.06 21.58
CA LEU A 14 0.85 3.34 20.94
C LEU A 14 -0.18 3.76 19.89
N THR A 15 -0.69 2.78 19.13
CA THR A 15 -1.74 3.03 18.12
C THR A 15 -3.06 3.41 18.80
N CYS A 16 -3.55 2.55 19.69
CA CYS A 16 -4.76 2.81 20.47
C CYS A 16 -4.79 1.92 21.73
N PRO A 17 -4.79 2.49 22.95
CA PRO A 17 -4.85 1.70 24.18
C PRO A 17 -6.05 0.76 24.32
N ALA A 18 -7.19 1.08 23.66
CA ALA A 18 -8.37 0.21 23.68
C ALA A 18 -8.15 -1.09 22.90
N GLN A 19 -7.32 -1.05 21.86
CA GLN A 19 -6.99 -2.24 21.05
C GLN A 19 -6.23 -3.31 21.85
N LEU A 20 -5.61 -2.99 22.97
CA LEU A 20 -4.92 -3.98 23.82
C LEU A 20 -5.84 -5.11 24.28
N TYR A 21 -7.10 -4.79 24.57
CA TYR A 21 -8.09 -5.79 24.97
C TYR A 21 -8.38 -6.78 23.85
N TYR A 22 -8.61 -6.28 22.65
CA TYR A 22 -8.90 -7.08 21.46
C TYR A 22 -7.68 -7.89 21.02
N TYR A 23 -6.50 -7.28 21.09
CA TYR A 23 -5.23 -7.96 20.79
C TYR A 23 -4.90 -9.09 21.80
N TYR A 24 -5.25 -8.93 23.06
CA TYR A 24 -5.10 -9.97 24.06
C TYR A 24 -5.90 -11.22 23.71
N ASP A 25 -7.12 -11.04 23.24
CA ASP A 25 -8.04 -12.11 22.86
C ASP A 25 -8.19 -12.23 21.33
N GLY A 26 -7.06 -12.29 20.64
CA GLY A 26 -6.99 -12.25 19.18
C GLY A 26 -7.72 -13.37 18.43
N ASN A 27 -8.18 -14.41 19.14
CA ASN A 27 -9.01 -15.46 18.53
C ASN A 27 -10.51 -15.15 18.61
N SER A 28 -10.92 -14.20 19.43
CA SER A 28 -12.33 -13.83 19.62
C SER A 28 -12.74 -12.63 18.79
N TYR A 29 -11.81 -11.75 18.44
CA TYR A 29 -12.06 -10.54 17.66
C TYR A 29 -11.52 -10.64 16.25
N ALA A 30 -12.29 -10.15 15.27
CA ALA A 30 -11.82 -10.02 13.89
C ALA A 30 -10.66 -8.99 13.83
N ASN A 31 -9.65 -9.27 13.01
CA ASN A 31 -8.51 -8.39 12.80
C ASN A 31 -8.09 -8.38 11.33
N GLN A 32 -8.44 -7.33 10.63
CA GLN A 32 -8.21 -7.20 9.19
C GLN A 32 -6.73 -7.14 8.80
N ASN A 33 -5.86 -6.67 9.70
CA ASN A 33 -4.41 -6.67 9.43
C ASN A 33 -3.81 -8.09 9.32
N ALA A 34 -4.47 -9.10 9.88
CA ALA A 34 -4.00 -10.48 9.82
C ALA A 34 -4.16 -11.09 8.41
N ASP A 35 -5.11 -10.59 7.62
CA ASP A 35 -5.47 -11.14 6.31
C ASP A 35 -5.03 -10.27 5.12
N ASP A 36 -4.46 -9.08 5.38
CA ASP A 36 -4.03 -8.14 4.35
C ASP A 36 -2.80 -8.68 3.59
N GLU A 37 -2.95 -8.94 2.28
CA GLU A 37 -1.89 -9.48 1.42
C GLU A 37 -0.72 -8.51 1.23
N PHE A 38 -0.98 -7.21 1.19
CA PHE A 38 0.08 -6.20 1.09
C PHE A 38 0.91 -6.15 2.36
N LEU A 39 0.27 -6.20 3.54
CA LEU A 39 0.98 -6.28 4.82
C LEU A 39 1.77 -7.58 4.96
N LYS A 40 1.26 -8.70 4.43
CA LYS A 40 2.00 -9.97 4.36
C LYS A 40 3.25 -9.86 3.50
N SER A 41 3.15 -9.24 2.32
CA SER A 41 4.31 -9.01 1.43
C SER A 41 5.37 -8.10 2.09
N LEU A 42 4.95 -7.04 2.77
CA LEU A 42 5.87 -6.19 3.53
C LEU A 42 6.56 -6.97 4.68
N ALA A 43 5.82 -7.84 5.37
CA ALA A 43 6.39 -8.71 6.41
C ALA A 43 7.41 -9.69 5.83
N GLU A 44 7.17 -10.22 4.64
CA GLU A 44 8.11 -11.10 3.92
C GLU A 44 9.44 -10.39 3.64
N GLY A 45 9.40 -9.16 3.12
CA GLY A 45 10.58 -8.30 3.00
C GLY A 45 11.29 -8.07 4.34
N GLY A 46 10.53 -7.97 5.44
CA GLY A 46 11.04 -7.86 6.81
C GLY A 46 11.87 -9.07 7.24
N PHE A 47 11.40 -10.27 6.95
CA PHE A 47 12.16 -11.51 7.25
C PHE A 47 13.48 -11.58 6.49
N GLN A 48 13.50 -11.21 5.19
CA GLN A 48 14.73 -11.18 4.41
C GLN A 48 15.75 -10.16 4.95
N VAL A 49 15.31 -8.97 5.31
CA VAL A 49 16.15 -7.93 5.92
C VAL A 49 16.70 -8.40 7.26
N GLY A 50 15.89 -9.06 8.07
CA GLY A 50 16.32 -9.66 9.34
C GLY A 50 17.42 -10.71 9.16
N GLU A 51 17.31 -11.59 8.15
CA GLU A 51 18.34 -12.58 7.86
C GLU A 51 19.63 -11.96 7.33
N LEU A 52 19.56 -10.95 6.47
CA LEU A 52 20.75 -10.21 6.01
C LEU A 52 21.46 -9.52 7.19
N ALA A 53 20.69 -8.93 8.11
CA ALA A 53 21.27 -8.32 9.32
C ALA A 53 22.04 -9.34 10.18
N LYS A 54 21.49 -10.55 10.34
CA LYS A 54 22.21 -11.64 11.04
C LYS A 54 23.53 -12.01 10.34
N VAL A 55 23.58 -11.97 9.01
CA VAL A 55 24.80 -12.21 8.23
C VAL A 55 25.82 -11.10 8.49
N TYR A 56 25.41 -9.84 8.44
CA TYR A 56 26.32 -8.69 8.68
C TYR A 56 26.91 -8.69 10.11
N TYR A 57 26.15 -9.17 11.09
CA TYR A 57 26.60 -9.28 12.48
C TYR A 57 27.27 -10.64 12.82
N ASP A 58 27.49 -11.49 11.82
CA ASP A 58 28.11 -12.80 11.98
C ASP A 58 27.47 -13.61 13.13
N VAL A 59 26.14 -13.64 13.18
CA VAL A 59 25.42 -14.35 14.25
C VAL A 59 25.61 -15.84 14.08
N PRO A 60 26.25 -16.56 15.06
CA PRO A 60 26.37 -17.99 14.98
C PRO A 60 25.00 -18.70 15.04
N GLU A 61 24.80 -19.77 14.29
CA GLU A 61 23.55 -20.55 14.33
C GLU A 61 23.15 -21.00 15.76
N SER A 62 24.13 -21.34 16.58
CA SER A 62 23.92 -21.72 18.00
C SER A 62 23.35 -20.58 18.85
N ASN A 63 23.49 -19.35 18.40
CA ASN A 63 23.07 -18.12 19.08
C ASN A 63 21.84 -17.46 18.41
N ASP A 64 21.30 -18.08 17.36
CA ASP A 64 20.03 -17.67 16.77
C ASP A 64 18.86 -18.35 17.49
N LEU A 65 18.09 -17.56 18.22
CA LEU A 65 16.97 -18.04 19.02
C LEU A 65 15.62 -17.90 18.32
N SER A 66 15.60 -17.54 17.02
CA SER A 66 14.37 -17.29 16.23
C SER A 66 13.42 -18.50 16.21
N GLY A 67 13.94 -19.72 16.19
CA GLY A 67 13.15 -20.95 16.23
C GLY A 67 12.51 -21.27 17.59
N MET A 68 12.88 -20.56 18.67
CA MET A 68 12.36 -20.82 20.01
C MET A 68 11.01 -20.16 20.24
N VAL A 69 10.10 -20.87 20.92
CA VAL A 69 8.74 -20.38 21.23
C VAL A 69 8.55 -20.18 22.73
N GLY A 70 7.55 -19.35 23.08
CA GLY A 70 7.21 -19.05 24.47
C GLY A 70 8.16 -18.04 25.10
N TYR A 71 8.14 -17.95 26.43
CA TYR A 71 8.91 -16.96 27.20
C TYR A 71 10.11 -17.57 27.92
N ASP A 72 9.93 -18.68 28.57
CA ASP A 72 10.91 -19.21 29.55
C ASP A 72 12.19 -19.75 28.91
N GLU A 73 12.07 -20.51 27.81
CA GLU A 73 13.23 -21.11 27.15
C GLU A 73 14.11 -20.04 26.44
N PRO A 74 13.57 -19.09 25.69
CA PRO A 74 14.38 -18.00 25.14
C PRO A 74 15.09 -17.19 26.24
N LEU A 75 14.41 -16.87 27.36
CA LEU A 75 15.04 -16.18 28.51
C LEU A 75 16.19 -16.96 29.11
N ARG A 76 15.98 -18.25 29.36
CA ARG A 76 17.02 -19.15 29.92
C ARG A 76 18.23 -19.22 28.99
N ARG A 77 17.99 -19.38 27.68
CA ARG A 77 19.07 -19.51 26.70
C ARG A 77 19.82 -18.19 26.54
N THR A 78 19.13 -17.05 26.47
CA THR A 78 19.75 -15.73 26.45
C THR A 78 20.64 -15.51 27.67
N ALA A 79 20.16 -15.81 28.89
CA ALA A 79 20.94 -15.64 30.11
C ALA A 79 22.20 -16.51 30.09
N ALA A 80 22.13 -17.76 29.63
CA ALA A 80 23.27 -18.65 29.49
C ALA A 80 24.31 -18.10 28.50
N LEU A 81 23.89 -17.58 27.34
CA LEU A 81 24.79 -16.98 26.36
C LEU A 81 25.43 -15.69 26.89
N MET A 82 24.64 -14.82 27.53
CA MET A 82 25.11 -13.56 28.10
C MET A 82 26.18 -13.78 29.23
N SER A 83 26.17 -14.91 29.91
CA SER A 83 27.16 -15.25 30.96
C SER A 83 28.53 -15.64 30.41
N SER A 84 28.64 -15.97 29.10
CA SER A 84 29.86 -16.51 28.49
C SER A 84 30.89 -15.47 28.01
N GLY A 85 30.71 -14.20 28.34
CA GLY A 85 31.61 -13.11 27.89
C GLY A 85 31.04 -12.31 26.71
N ASP A 86 31.90 -11.97 25.75
CA ASP A 86 31.47 -11.29 24.51
C ASP A 86 30.65 -12.24 23.65
N VAL A 87 29.48 -11.78 23.21
CA VAL A 87 28.53 -12.62 22.44
C VAL A 87 27.63 -11.80 21.55
N THR A 88 27.31 -12.35 20.37
CA THR A 88 26.25 -11.85 19.49
C THR A 88 25.11 -12.86 19.49
N ILE A 89 23.86 -12.38 19.71
CA ILE A 89 22.67 -13.22 19.85
C ILE A 89 21.58 -12.62 18.95
N ALA A 90 20.91 -13.45 18.15
CA ALA A 90 19.71 -13.06 17.46
C ALA A 90 18.46 -13.49 18.24
N GLU A 91 17.41 -12.66 18.20
CA GLU A 91 16.15 -12.87 18.91
C GLU A 91 16.36 -13.08 20.43
N ALA A 92 17.29 -12.35 21.02
CA ALA A 92 17.62 -12.39 22.44
C ALA A 92 16.42 -11.94 23.30
N ALA A 93 16.05 -12.76 24.29
CA ALA A 93 14.88 -12.50 25.13
C ALA A 93 15.27 -11.87 26.48
N PHE A 94 14.56 -10.80 26.85
CA PHE A 94 14.75 -10.09 28.11
C PHE A 94 13.43 -9.84 28.82
N ARG A 95 13.47 -9.75 30.14
CA ARG A 95 12.30 -9.54 30.97
C ARG A 95 12.62 -8.60 32.15
N HIS A 96 11.73 -7.63 32.36
CA HIS A 96 11.67 -6.84 33.58
C HIS A 96 10.23 -6.79 34.11
N GLY A 97 9.96 -7.35 35.28
CA GLY A 97 8.59 -7.46 35.80
C GLY A 97 7.65 -8.20 34.86
N ASN A 98 6.63 -7.50 34.38
CA ASN A 98 5.66 -8.00 33.39
C ASN A 98 6.05 -7.66 31.94
N LEU A 99 7.14 -6.94 31.73
CA LEU A 99 7.61 -6.52 30.41
C LEU A 99 8.49 -7.62 29.82
N PHE A 100 8.28 -7.92 28.54
CA PHE A 100 9.05 -8.91 27.80
C PHE A 100 9.40 -8.41 26.41
N VAL A 101 10.65 -8.54 26.01
CA VAL A 101 11.12 -8.20 24.67
C VAL A 101 11.94 -9.33 24.08
N ARG A 102 11.89 -9.44 22.75
CA ARG A 102 12.85 -10.17 21.93
C ARG A 102 13.52 -9.17 21.03
N ALA A 103 14.79 -8.96 21.25
CA ALA A 103 15.60 -8.03 20.47
C ALA A 103 16.16 -8.74 19.24
N ASP A 104 16.03 -8.13 18.07
CA ASP A 104 16.40 -8.77 16.81
C ASP A 104 17.88 -9.17 16.81
N ILE A 105 18.79 -8.27 17.21
CA ILE A 105 20.21 -8.59 17.42
C ILE A 105 20.71 -7.87 18.68
N VAL A 106 21.47 -8.59 19.49
CA VAL A 106 22.17 -8.06 20.65
C VAL A 106 23.63 -8.43 20.57
N GLN A 107 24.51 -7.44 20.68
CA GLN A 107 25.95 -7.65 20.89
C GLN A 107 26.35 -7.21 22.30
N LYS A 108 26.81 -8.16 23.10
CA LYS A 108 27.43 -7.85 24.39
C LYS A 108 28.95 -7.80 24.25
N ARG A 109 29.57 -6.77 24.79
CA ARG A 109 31.00 -6.56 24.86
C ARG A 109 31.34 -6.04 26.25
N VAL A 110 32.02 -6.83 27.05
CA VAL A 110 32.41 -6.52 28.45
C VAL A 110 31.24 -5.92 29.26
N HIS A 111 31.14 -4.59 29.35
CA HIS A 111 30.11 -3.87 30.12
C HIS A 111 29.07 -3.15 29.22
N ARG A 112 29.14 -3.37 27.92
CA ARG A 112 28.27 -2.72 26.94
C ARG A 112 27.37 -3.72 26.23
N ILE A 113 26.13 -3.33 26.02
CA ILE A 113 25.15 -4.00 25.15
C ILE A 113 24.85 -3.04 23.97
N ASP A 114 25.07 -3.48 22.76
CA ASP A 114 24.49 -2.88 21.57
C ASP A 114 23.19 -3.62 21.25
N LEU A 115 22.08 -2.90 21.38
CA LEU A 115 20.73 -3.33 21.00
C LEU A 115 20.46 -2.88 19.58
N ILE A 116 20.30 -3.81 18.66
CA ILE A 116 20.05 -3.52 17.24
C ILE A 116 18.66 -4.05 16.88
N GLU A 117 17.72 -3.15 16.67
CA GLU A 117 16.41 -3.45 16.11
C GLU A 117 16.47 -3.34 14.60
N VAL A 118 15.94 -4.32 13.88
CA VAL A 118 16.01 -4.41 12.42
C VAL A 118 14.63 -4.14 11.82
N LYS A 119 14.55 -3.26 10.83
CA LYS A 119 13.30 -2.91 10.15
C LYS A 119 13.48 -2.88 8.64
N ALA A 120 12.55 -3.49 7.91
CA ALA A 120 12.41 -3.33 6.47
C ALA A 120 11.78 -1.96 6.16
N LYS A 121 12.41 -0.90 6.63
CA LYS A 121 12.09 0.50 6.38
C LYS A 121 13.33 1.15 5.80
N SER A 122 13.15 2.14 4.96
CA SER A 122 14.28 2.90 4.43
C SER A 122 14.54 4.18 5.21
N TRP A 123 15.80 4.54 5.31
CA TRP A 123 16.26 5.84 5.79
C TRP A 123 17.45 6.30 4.98
N GLU A 124 17.87 7.54 5.15
CA GLU A 124 19.03 8.12 4.45
C GLU A 124 20.10 8.46 5.47
N SER A 125 21.33 8.01 5.22
CA SER A 125 22.48 8.43 6.03
C SER A 125 22.60 9.96 6.04
N GLY A 126 22.72 10.52 7.27
CA GLY A 126 22.77 11.98 7.49
C GLY A 126 21.40 12.65 7.71
N ARG A 127 20.27 11.98 7.48
CA ARG A 127 18.95 12.51 7.81
C ARG A 127 18.71 12.40 9.33
N PRO A 128 18.34 13.50 10.02
CA PRO A 128 18.09 13.46 11.46
C PRO A 128 16.78 12.74 11.80
N PHE A 129 16.74 12.06 12.94
CA PHE A 129 15.52 11.43 13.49
C PHE A 129 14.59 12.40 14.20
N VAL A 130 15.08 13.60 14.52
CA VAL A 130 14.36 14.65 15.24
C VAL A 130 14.26 15.86 14.32
N LYS A 131 13.08 16.47 14.30
CA LYS A 131 12.81 17.71 13.55
C LYS A 131 12.04 18.70 14.41
N GLU A 132 12.13 19.99 14.08
CA GLU A 132 11.24 20.98 14.66
C GLU A 132 9.86 20.93 13.97
N ASN A 133 8.83 20.99 14.81
CA ASN A 133 7.46 21.16 14.32
C ASN A 133 7.16 22.66 14.04
N ARG A 134 5.93 22.97 13.60
CA ARG A 134 5.50 24.35 13.31
C ARG A 134 5.54 25.28 14.52
N SER A 135 5.57 24.73 15.72
CA SER A 135 5.66 25.48 17.00
C SER A 135 7.09 25.59 17.50
N HIS A 136 8.10 25.26 16.68
CA HIS A 136 9.53 25.25 17.04
C HIS A 136 9.85 24.32 18.22
N VAL A 137 9.11 23.23 18.36
CA VAL A 137 9.36 22.18 19.34
C VAL A 137 9.98 20.98 18.64
N GLU A 138 11.07 20.45 19.20
CA GLU A 138 11.69 19.23 18.69
C GLU A 138 10.80 18.01 18.92
N VAL A 139 10.54 17.27 17.86
CA VAL A 139 9.73 16.06 17.84
C VAL A 139 10.43 14.98 17.04
N VAL A 140 10.16 13.71 17.35
CA VAL A 140 10.61 12.60 16.50
C VAL A 140 9.93 12.71 15.13
N ASP A 141 10.68 12.48 14.05
CA ASP A 141 10.09 12.48 12.70
C ASP A 141 8.96 11.44 12.62
N GLY A 142 7.77 11.87 12.18
CA GLY A 142 6.57 11.01 12.15
C GLY A 142 6.73 9.75 11.30
N GLU A 143 7.61 9.77 10.29
CA GLU A 143 7.89 8.60 9.45
C GLU A 143 8.60 7.46 10.19
N ILE A 144 9.28 7.78 11.29
CA ILE A 144 10.14 6.84 12.02
C ILE A 144 9.74 6.71 13.50
N ALA A 145 8.84 7.56 13.98
CA ALA A 145 8.50 7.66 15.40
C ALA A 145 8.10 6.31 16.01
N GLU A 146 7.24 5.54 15.35
CA GLU A 146 6.80 4.23 15.83
C GLU A 146 7.98 3.28 16.09
N TYR A 147 8.98 3.27 15.20
CA TYR A 147 10.15 2.40 15.31
C TYR A 147 11.11 2.86 16.41
N VAL A 148 11.30 4.17 16.54
CA VAL A 148 12.18 4.71 17.61
C VAL A 148 11.55 4.50 18.99
N TYR A 149 10.22 4.63 19.13
CA TYR A 149 9.52 4.29 20.37
C TYR A 149 9.59 2.79 20.69
N ASP A 150 9.54 1.91 19.69
CA ASP A 150 9.75 0.46 19.85
C ASP A 150 11.15 0.18 20.41
N VAL A 151 12.19 0.79 19.85
CA VAL A 151 13.58 0.66 20.34
C VAL A 151 13.72 1.24 21.76
N ALA A 152 13.12 2.39 22.05
CA ALA A 152 13.14 2.99 23.38
C ALA A 152 12.49 2.07 24.43
N PHE A 153 11.40 1.38 24.09
CA PHE A 153 10.78 0.39 24.96
C PHE A 153 11.70 -0.80 25.23
N GLN A 154 12.37 -1.31 24.21
CA GLN A 154 13.32 -2.40 24.37
C GLN A 154 14.53 -1.97 25.22
N LYS A 155 15.10 -0.79 24.94
CA LYS A 155 16.19 -0.20 25.73
C LYS A 155 15.79 -0.08 27.21
N TYR A 156 14.59 0.44 27.48
CA TYR A 156 14.05 0.55 28.85
C TYR A 156 14.01 -0.81 29.55
N VAL A 157 13.53 -1.86 28.89
CA VAL A 157 13.46 -3.21 29.48
C VAL A 157 14.86 -3.75 29.74
N LEU A 158 15.81 -3.59 28.80
CA LEU A 158 17.18 -4.09 28.96
C LEU A 158 17.93 -3.37 30.09
N GLN A 159 17.84 -2.04 30.16
CA GLN A 159 18.47 -1.25 31.23
C GLN A 159 17.98 -1.64 32.63
N HIS A 160 16.69 -1.99 32.76
CA HIS A 160 16.13 -2.45 34.03
C HIS A 160 16.41 -3.94 34.34
N ALA A 161 16.60 -4.75 33.30
CA ALA A 161 16.98 -6.17 33.46
C ALA A 161 18.46 -6.32 33.79
N PHE A 162 19.34 -5.43 33.32
CA PHE A 162 20.78 -5.44 33.50
C PHE A 162 21.31 -4.04 33.83
N PRO A 163 21.04 -3.51 35.03
CA PRO A 163 21.41 -2.14 35.41
C PRO A 163 22.94 -1.92 35.50
N GLU A 164 23.74 -2.98 35.51
CA GLU A 164 25.20 -2.94 35.49
C GLU A 164 25.80 -2.81 34.08
N LEU A 165 25.02 -2.97 33.03
CA LEU A 165 25.46 -2.89 31.65
C LEU A 165 24.99 -1.57 30.99
N ASP A 166 25.87 -1.00 30.18
CA ASP A 166 25.56 0.20 29.39
C ASP A 166 24.88 -0.23 28.08
N VAL A 167 23.62 0.18 27.89
CA VAL A 167 22.79 -0.22 26.74
C VAL A 167 22.77 0.90 25.70
N HIS A 168 23.34 0.64 24.54
CA HIS A 168 23.27 1.53 23.38
C HIS A 168 22.27 1.00 22.34
N ALA A 169 21.49 1.90 21.75
CA ALA A 169 20.37 1.55 20.88
C ALA A 169 20.63 1.94 19.43
N TYR A 170 20.39 0.99 18.52
CA TYR A 170 20.52 1.15 17.08
C TYR A 170 19.25 0.72 16.37
N LEU A 171 18.90 1.43 15.31
CA LEU A 171 17.83 1.04 14.38
C LEU A 171 18.47 0.72 13.03
N MET A 172 18.51 -0.58 12.67
CA MET A 172 19.07 -1.03 11.42
C MET A 172 18.03 -1.04 10.32
N MET A 173 18.27 -0.29 9.27
CA MET A 173 17.34 -0.10 8.16
C MET A 173 18.06 -0.11 6.82
N ALA A 174 17.27 -0.29 5.75
CA ALA A 174 17.72 -0.13 4.38
C ALA A 174 18.15 1.32 4.12
N ASP A 175 19.39 1.52 3.70
CA ASP A 175 19.97 2.87 3.48
C ASP A 175 19.88 3.26 2.01
N LYS A 176 19.02 4.23 1.70
CA LYS A 176 18.83 4.74 0.33
C LYS A 176 20.05 5.43 -0.28
N THR A 177 21.06 5.74 0.52
CA THR A 177 22.32 6.33 0.02
C THR A 177 23.33 5.27 -0.40
N LYS A 178 23.08 4.01 -0.09
CA LYS A 178 23.94 2.86 -0.41
C LYS A 178 23.52 2.20 -1.71
N THR A 179 24.50 1.61 -2.38
CA THR A 179 24.31 0.89 -3.64
C THR A 179 24.82 -0.54 -3.47
N ALA A 180 24.08 -1.51 -3.98
CA ALA A 180 24.53 -2.90 -3.97
C ALA A 180 25.71 -3.10 -4.95
N ASP A 181 26.79 -3.69 -4.47
CA ASP A 181 27.97 -4.04 -5.28
C ASP A 181 27.90 -5.46 -5.86
N VAL A 182 26.76 -6.13 -5.66
CA VAL A 182 26.49 -7.48 -6.15
C VAL A 182 25.00 -7.64 -6.51
N ALA A 183 24.73 -8.41 -7.54
CA ALA A 183 23.36 -8.76 -7.93
C ALA A 183 22.76 -9.83 -7.02
N GLY A 184 21.43 -9.81 -6.87
CA GLY A 184 20.69 -10.92 -6.26
C GLY A 184 20.79 -11.03 -4.75
N ILE A 185 21.01 -9.94 -4.03
CA ILE A 185 21.04 -9.97 -2.56
C ILE A 185 19.76 -10.58 -1.99
N ASN A 186 18.59 -10.24 -2.54
CA ASN A 186 17.31 -10.80 -2.10
C ASN A 186 17.23 -12.32 -2.35
N GLN A 187 17.86 -12.82 -3.41
CA GLN A 187 17.83 -14.23 -3.81
C GLN A 187 18.60 -15.13 -2.83
N CYS A 188 19.49 -14.55 -2.04
CA CYS A 188 20.17 -15.26 -0.95
C CYS A 188 19.23 -15.61 0.21
N PHE A 189 18.00 -15.07 0.26
CA PHE A 189 17.07 -15.20 1.36
C PHE A 189 15.69 -15.65 0.89
N ARG A 190 15.51 -16.95 0.68
CA ARG A 190 14.26 -17.52 0.18
C ARG A 190 13.24 -17.70 1.31
N ILE A 191 12.07 -17.11 1.14
CA ILE A 191 10.97 -17.25 2.09
C ILE A 191 10.29 -18.60 1.90
N MET A 192 10.11 -19.31 3.01
CA MET A 192 9.46 -20.62 3.06
C MET A 192 8.39 -20.61 4.14
N LYS A 193 7.25 -21.25 3.87
CA LYS A 193 6.21 -21.49 4.87
C LYS A 193 6.22 -22.97 5.27
N HIS A 194 6.32 -23.23 6.56
CA HIS A 194 6.26 -24.59 7.12
C HIS A 194 5.39 -24.57 8.38
N GLU A 195 4.36 -25.41 8.43
CA GLU A 195 3.42 -25.49 9.56
C GLU A 195 2.82 -24.12 9.96
N GLY A 196 2.46 -23.29 8.97
CA GLY A 196 1.87 -21.95 9.19
C GLY A 196 2.87 -20.90 9.71
N ARG A 197 4.18 -21.18 9.72
CA ARG A 197 5.23 -20.23 10.09
C ARG A 197 6.10 -19.88 8.90
N THR A 198 6.48 -18.61 8.83
CA THR A 198 7.43 -18.11 7.84
C THR A 198 8.86 -18.38 8.32
N HIS A 199 9.65 -18.99 7.48
CA HIS A 199 11.07 -19.23 7.65
C HIS A 199 11.83 -18.68 6.46
N VAL A 200 13.08 -18.26 6.65
CA VAL A 200 13.96 -17.86 5.57
C VAL A 200 15.06 -18.88 5.38
N LEU A 201 15.15 -19.43 4.17
CA LEU A 201 16.23 -20.31 3.78
C LEU A 201 17.35 -19.46 3.18
N ARG A 202 18.54 -19.53 3.74
CA ARG A 202 19.76 -18.94 3.19
C ARG A 202 20.24 -19.77 2.01
N CYS A 203 20.44 -19.13 0.87
CA CYS A 203 20.78 -19.77 -0.41
C CYS A 203 22.04 -19.14 -1.02
N GLY A 204 22.74 -19.89 -1.85
CA GLY A 204 23.92 -19.38 -2.58
C GLY A 204 25.04 -18.91 -1.64
N ASP A 205 25.77 -17.92 -2.10
CA ASP A 205 26.97 -17.41 -1.41
C ASP A 205 26.63 -16.29 -0.40
N TYR A 206 25.52 -16.44 0.33
CA TYR A 206 25.04 -15.44 1.30
C TYR A 206 26.11 -15.00 2.32
N ALA A 207 27.05 -15.88 2.66
CA ALA A 207 28.10 -15.58 3.62
C ALA A 207 29.07 -14.50 3.10
N GLU A 208 29.27 -14.38 1.79
CA GLU A 208 30.10 -13.35 1.17
C GLU A 208 29.52 -11.95 1.36
N LEU A 209 28.20 -11.82 1.54
CA LEU A 209 27.53 -10.53 1.73
C LEU A 209 28.06 -9.76 2.94
N ARG A 210 28.68 -10.45 3.91
CA ARG A 210 29.32 -9.81 5.06
C ARG A 210 30.50 -8.92 4.65
N GLU A 211 31.23 -9.29 3.62
CA GLU A 211 32.43 -8.59 3.13
C GLU A 211 32.11 -7.62 1.97
N ARG A 212 30.84 -7.54 1.56
CA ARG A 212 30.36 -6.65 0.51
C ARG A 212 29.89 -5.31 1.06
N GLU A 213 29.58 -4.35 0.16
CA GLU A 213 28.95 -3.09 0.57
C GLU A 213 27.62 -3.36 1.26
N HIS A 214 27.51 -2.86 2.50
CA HIS A 214 26.32 -3.05 3.30
C HIS A 214 25.20 -2.12 2.83
N VAL A 215 24.10 -2.68 2.33
CA VAL A 215 22.88 -1.94 1.95
C VAL A 215 21.98 -1.62 3.14
N LEU A 216 22.25 -2.22 4.31
CA LEU A 216 21.62 -1.88 5.58
C LEU A 216 22.61 -1.09 6.43
N THR A 217 22.13 -0.05 7.12
CA THR A 217 22.93 0.75 8.06
C THR A 217 22.29 0.68 9.46
N ALA A 218 23.08 0.40 10.47
CA ALA A 218 22.67 0.53 11.87
C ALA A 218 22.80 1.99 12.30
N PHE A 219 21.69 2.70 12.28
CA PHE A 219 21.64 4.11 12.67
C PHE A 219 21.62 4.22 14.19
N ASP A 220 22.49 5.05 14.74
CA ASP A 220 22.50 5.36 16.16
C ASP A 220 21.25 6.17 16.53
N VAL A 221 20.40 5.59 17.38
CA VAL A 221 19.18 6.23 17.92
C VAL A 221 19.22 6.37 19.44
N ASP A 222 20.41 6.21 20.02
CA ASP A 222 20.61 6.13 21.46
C ASP A 222 20.16 7.43 22.18
N ASP A 223 20.67 8.59 21.74
CA ASP A 223 20.26 9.88 22.29
C ASP A 223 18.75 10.12 22.18
N VAL A 224 18.18 9.76 21.03
CA VAL A 224 16.72 9.94 20.82
C VAL A 224 15.91 9.05 21.77
N CYS A 225 16.33 7.80 21.97
CA CYS A 225 15.70 6.88 22.92
C CYS A 225 15.81 7.42 24.36
N GLU A 226 16.98 7.92 24.77
CA GLU A 226 17.18 8.54 26.09
C GLU A 226 16.29 9.78 26.31
N ARG A 227 16.13 10.59 25.27
CA ARG A 227 15.27 11.77 25.30
C ARG A 227 13.78 11.39 25.38
N ILE A 228 13.37 10.29 24.75
CA ILE A 228 12.01 9.73 24.89
C ILE A 228 11.79 9.22 26.30
N ILE A 229 12.67 8.37 26.81
CA ILE A 229 12.55 7.74 28.14
C ILE A 229 12.53 8.82 29.24
N SER A 230 13.39 9.83 29.14
CA SER A 230 13.47 10.92 30.13
C SER A 230 12.43 12.04 29.94
N GLY A 231 11.56 11.96 28.93
CA GLY A 231 10.55 12.99 28.66
C GLY A 231 11.11 14.33 28.15
N ARG A 232 12.31 14.36 27.58
CA ARG A 232 12.96 15.57 27.07
C ARG A 232 12.59 15.90 25.63
N ILE A 233 11.90 15.02 24.90
CA ILE A 233 11.39 15.29 23.55
C ILE A 233 9.97 15.85 23.64
N GLY A 234 9.66 16.91 22.91
CA GLY A 234 8.34 17.54 22.88
C GLY A 234 7.32 16.68 22.12
N GLU A 235 6.04 17.02 22.30
CA GLU A 235 4.88 16.34 21.65
C GLU A 235 4.80 14.81 21.82
N GLN A 236 5.40 14.25 22.86
CA GLN A 236 5.19 12.85 23.23
C GLN A 236 3.69 12.53 23.43
N ASN A 237 2.91 13.53 23.79
CA ASN A 237 1.49 13.45 24.10
C ASN A 237 0.63 12.90 22.95
N LYS A 238 1.08 13.01 21.69
CA LYS A 238 0.33 12.41 20.56
C LYS A 238 0.33 10.88 20.58
N LEU A 239 1.42 10.27 21.06
CA LEU A 239 1.53 8.82 21.15
C LEU A 239 1.25 8.30 22.56
N LEU A 240 1.75 8.98 23.59
CA LEU A 240 1.65 8.54 24.99
C LEU A 240 0.46 9.15 25.73
N GLY A 241 -0.35 10.00 25.10
CA GLY A 241 -1.31 10.84 25.79
C GLY A 241 -0.58 11.89 26.64
N GLU A 242 -1.08 12.19 27.84
CA GLU A 242 -0.45 13.11 28.79
C GLU A 242 0.52 12.40 29.76
N MET A 243 0.86 11.13 29.50
CA MET A 243 1.69 10.30 30.39
C MET A 243 3.18 10.48 30.07
N SER A 244 4.04 10.32 31.09
CA SER A 244 5.44 10.04 30.86
C SER A 244 5.61 8.65 30.20
N PHE A 245 6.76 8.41 29.59
CA PHE A 245 7.04 7.13 28.95
C PHE A 245 6.91 5.95 29.94
N GLU A 246 7.48 6.10 31.13
CA GLU A 246 7.39 5.08 32.19
C GLU A 246 5.97 4.86 32.68
N ALA A 247 5.22 5.95 32.95
CA ALA A 247 3.82 5.82 33.39
C ALA A 247 2.93 5.17 32.33
N PHE A 248 3.19 5.46 31.04
CA PHE A 248 2.49 4.80 29.92
C PHE A 248 2.76 3.29 29.90
N ILE A 249 4.02 2.88 30.01
CA ILE A 249 4.40 1.46 30.03
C ILE A 249 3.75 0.75 31.22
N GLU A 250 3.83 1.34 32.41
CA GLU A 250 3.26 0.76 33.63
C GLU A 250 1.73 0.58 33.50
N GLU A 251 1.01 1.62 33.07
CA GLU A 251 -0.43 1.56 32.90
C GLU A 251 -0.85 0.56 31.81
N MET A 252 -0.19 0.59 30.63
CA MET A 252 -0.54 -0.30 29.52
C MET A 252 -0.21 -1.76 29.83
N SER A 253 0.91 -2.03 30.48
CA SER A 253 1.28 -3.40 30.89
C SER A 253 0.31 -3.96 31.91
N LYS A 254 -0.13 -3.13 32.89
CA LYS A 254 -1.13 -3.51 33.89
C LYS A 254 -2.47 -3.84 33.24
N ARG A 255 -2.96 -2.99 32.32
CA ARG A 255 -4.21 -3.24 31.56
C ARG A 255 -4.13 -4.54 30.77
N TYR A 256 -3.06 -4.71 30.01
CA TYR A 256 -2.87 -5.90 29.19
C TYR A 256 -2.80 -7.18 30.01
N CYS A 257 -1.95 -7.24 31.03
CA CYS A 257 -1.78 -8.43 31.87
C CYS A 257 -3.04 -8.81 32.67
N ASN A 258 -3.86 -7.83 33.03
CA ASN A 258 -5.12 -8.04 33.76
C ASN A 258 -6.32 -8.25 32.83
N HIS A 259 -6.11 -8.19 31.50
CA HIS A 259 -7.20 -8.22 30.49
C HIS A 259 -8.27 -7.18 30.81
N ASP A 260 -7.85 -5.94 31.08
CA ASP A 260 -8.73 -4.86 31.52
C ASP A 260 -9.28 -4.09 30.31
N GLN A 261 -10.59 -4.20 30.07
CA GLN A 261 -11.25 -3.53 28.96
C GLN A 261 -11.50 -2.06 29.30
N ARG A 262 -10.91 -1.18 28.50
CA ARG A 262 -11.12 0.27 28.59
C ARG A 262 -11.22 0.90 27.21
N TYR A 263 -12.31 1.59 27.00
CA TYR A 263 -12.57 2.30 25.75
C TYR A 263 -11.92 3.70 25.78
N CYS A 264 -11.33 4.09 24.67
CA CYS A 264 -10.81 5.44 24.44
C CYS A 264 -11.90 6.36 23.87
N GLU A 265 -11.74 7.68 23.98
CA GLU A 265 -12.59 8.62 23.28
C GLU A 265 -12.45 8.45 21.77
N VAL A 266 -13.58 8.57 21.04
CA VAL A 266 -13.59 8.45 19.59
C VAL A 266 -12.75 9.58 18.99
N SER A 267 -11.85 9.20 18.09
CA SER A 267 -10.93 10.11 17.42
C SER A 267 -10.67 9.62 15.99
N THR A 268 -9.93 10.39 15.20
CA THR A 268 -9.52 9.99 13.86
C THR A 268 -8.66 8.71 13.82
N ARG A 269 -8.10 8.28 14.95
CA ARG A 269 -7.43 6.98 15.08
C ARG A 269 -8.39 5.80 14.98
N CYS A 270 -9.69 6.02 15.22
CA CYS A 270 -10.71 4.99 15.06
C CYS A 270 -10.98 4.68 13.59
N PHE A 271 -10.71 5.65 12.70
CA PHE A 271 -10.79 5.44 11.26
C PHE A 271 -9.65 4.51 10.82
N GLY A 272 -9.99 3.38 10.23
CA GLY A 272 -9.00 2.34 9.91
C GLY A 272 -8.61 1.46 11.11
N CYS A 273 -9.43 1.40 12.16
CA CYS A 273 -9.25 0.39 13.22
C CYS A 273 -9.33 -1.01 12.62
N PRO A 274 -8.34 -1.90 12.82
CA PRO A 274 -8.36 -3.22 12.19
C PRO A 274 -9.33 -4.22 12.84
N PHE A 275 -9.86 -3.91 14.03
CA PHE A 275 -10.70 -4.82 14.79
C PHE A 275 -12.18 -4.74 14.42
N TYR A 276 -12.50 -4.82 13.12
CA TYR A 276 -13.88 -4.83 12.62
C TYR A 276 -14.18 -6.10 11.84
N LYS A 277 -15.46 -6.48 11.79
CA LYS A 277 -15.93 -7.63 11.00
C LYS A 277 -16.23 -7.22 9.56
N THR A 278 -15.83 -8.09 8.65
CA THR A 278 -16.30 -8.08 7.26
C THR A 278 -17.29 -9.23 7.02
N LYS A 279 -17.88 -9.30 5.83
CA LYS A 279 -18.74 -10.42 5.43
C LYS A 279 -17.99 -11.75 5.42
N ASP A 280 -16.68 -11.70 5.12
CA ASP A 280 -15.81 -12.87 5.05
C ASP A 280 -15.27 -13.29 6.42
N SER A 281 -15.47 -12.47 7.45
CA SER A 281 -15.05 -12.80 8.82
C SER A 281 -15.87 -13.94 9.39
N PRO A 282 -15.26 -14.91 10.11
CA PRO A 282 -15.98 -15.99 10.77
C PRO A 282 -17.11 -15.48 11.66
N GLN A 283 -18.30 -16.13 11.59
CA GLN A 283 -19.50 -15.65 12.30
C GLN A 283 -19.31 -15.50 13.81
N GLN A 284 -18.50 -16.36 14.42
CA GLN A 284 -18.24 -16.37 15.87
C GLN A 284 -17.37 -15.22 16.34
N MET A 285 -16.65 -14.54 15.46
CA MET A 285 -15.78 -13.43 15.86
C MET A 285 -16.61 -12.21 16.25
N LEU A 286 -16.08 -11.44 17.21
CA LEU A 286 -16.64 -10.19 17.70
C LEU A 286 -16.07 -9.00 16.91
N ASP A 287 -16.76 -7.87 17.00
CA ASP A 287 -16.41 -6.61 16.35
C ASP A 287 -15.99 -5.58 17.41
N GLY A 288 -14.70 -5.36 17.52
CA GLY A 288 -14.15 -4.41 18.51
C GLY A 288 -14.35 -2.95 18.12
N TYR A 289 -14.46 -2.65 16.82
CA TYR A 289 -14.77 -1.33 16.32
C TYR A 289 -16.19 -0.91 16.71
N GLU A 290 -17.20 -1.75 16.43
CA GLU A 290 -18.59 -1.51 16.86
C GLU A 290 -18.67 -1.34 18.37
N GLU A 291 -18.01 -2.19 19.16
CA GLU A 291 -18.02 -2.10 20.61
C GLU A 291 -17.50 -0.73 21.13
N CYS A 292 -16.37 -0.24 20.58
CA CYS A 292 -15.84 1.06 20.96
C CYS A 292 -16.83 2.20 20.69
N TRP A 293 -17.45 2.24 19.52
CA TRP A 293 -18.37 3.29 19.12
C TRP A 293 -19.69 3.24 19.93
N MET A 294 -20.21 2.03 20.19
CA MET A 294 -21.38 1.86 21.03
C MET A 294 -21.15 2.39 22.45
N HIS A 295 -19.99 2.12 23.02
CA HIS A 295 -19.67 2.55 24.39
C HIS A 295 -19.31 4.04 24.51
N LYS A 296 -18.66 4.63 23.51
CA LYS A 296 -18.12 6.00 23.60
C LYS A 296 -18.96 7.03 22.86
N ALA A 297 -19.49 6.70 21.70
CA ALA A 297 -20.36 7.58 20.93
C ALA A 297 -21.85 7.36 21.21
N GLY A 298 -22.20 6.28 21.93
CA GLY A 298 -23.57 5.89 22.21
C GLY A 298 -24.31 5.32 21.00
N PHE A 299 -23.58 4.78 20.04
CA PHE A 299 -24.15 4.15 18.84
C PHE A 299 -25.00 2.94 19.20
N LYS A 300 -26.00 2.72 18.37
CA LYS A 300 -26.73 1.45 18.27
C LYS A 300 -26.26 0.69 17.05
N LYS A 301 -26.59 -0.58 16.97
CA LYS A 301 -26.15 -1.42 15.85
C LYS A 301 -26.64 -0.90 14.48
N GLU A 302 -27.83 -0.31 14.46
CA GLU A 302 -28.41 0.29 13.26
C GLU A 302 -27.64 1.51 12.75
N ASP A 303 -26.91 2.22 13.63
CA ASP A 303 -26.15 3.43 13.29
C ASP A 303 -24.98 3.11 12.35
N PHE A 304 -24.43 1.91 12.41
CA PHE A 304 -23.34 1.48 11.50
C PHE A 304 -23.79 1.23 10.05
N ASN A 305 -25.10 1.20 9.80
CA ASN A 305 -25.64 1.16 8.44
C ASN A 305 -25.76 2.57 7.82
N ARG A 306 -25.54 3.63 8.58
CA ARG A 306 -25.57 5.02 8.10
C ARG A 306 -24.19 5.45 7.62
N PRO A 307 -24.10 6.34 6.62
CA PRO A 307 -22.82 6.89 6.19
C PRO A 307 -22.12 7.63 7.34
N LEU A 308 -20.93 7.15 7.70
CA LEU A 308 -20.13 7.68 8.82
C LEU A 308 -19.18 8.78 8.35
N LEU A 309 -18.67 9.59 9.29
CA LEU A 309 -17.68 10.64 9.01
C LEU A 309 -16.38 10.07 8.38
N GLU A 310 -16.04 8.83 8.64
CA GLU A 310 -14.89 8.17 8.01
C GLU A 310 -15.07 7.95 6.50
N ASP A 311 -16.33 7.80 6.01
CA ASP A 311 -16.66 7.69 4.60
C ASP A 311 -16.43 9.01 3.83
N LEU A 312 -16.23 10.14 4.53
CA LEU A 312 -16.05 11.44 3.86
C LEU A 312 -14.78 11.45 3.01
N TRP A 313 -14.92 11.80 1.74
CA TRP A 313 -13.81 11.84 0.80
C TRP A 313 -12.70 12.82 1.16
N GLY A 314 -11.45 12.37 0.96
CA GLY A 314 -10.26 13.19 0.93
C GLY A 314 -9.70 13.58 2.30
N GLY A 315 -8.37 13.67 2.36
CA GLY A 315 -7.64 14.22 3.48
C GLY A 315 -7.83 15.74 3.56
N MET A 316 -8.65 16.17 4.47
CA MET A 316 -8.64 17.57 4.91
C MET A 316 -7.60 17.67 6.01
N GLY A 317 -6.65 18.60 5.91
CA GLY A 317 -5.50 18.71 6.83
C GLY A 317 -5.81 18.34 8.27
N GLY A 318 -4.89 17.73 8.95
CA GLY A 318 -4.95 16.90 10.15
C GLY A 318 -5.99 17.21 11.26
N ASP A 319 -6.49 18.44 11.37
CA ASP A 319 -7.39 18.83 12.46
C ASP A 319 -8.87 18.92 12.06
N PHE A 320 -9.22 18.82 10.77
CA PHE A 320 -10.60 19.05 10.35
C PHE A 320 -11.56 17.97 10.88
N ARG A 321 -11.26 16.71 10.63
CA ARG A 321 -12.08 15.59 11.11
C ARG A 321 -12.08 15.49 12.63
N SER A 322 -10.94 15.80 13.27
CA SER A 322 -10.86 15.85 14.75
C SER A 322 -11.82 16.88 15.34
N LYS A 323 -11.89 18.10 14.76
CA LYS A 323 -12.84 19.13 15.19
C LYS A 323 -14.30 18.73 15.01
N LEU A 324 -14.62 17.99 13.94
CA LEU A 324 -15.97 17.48 13.73
C LEU A 324 -16.34 16.41 14.79
N LEU A 325 -15.42 15.51 15.10
CA LEU A 325 -15.61 14.52 16.18
C LEU A 325 -15.76 15.17 17.55
N GLU A 326 -15.00 16.23 17.86
CA GLU A 326 -15.17 17.03 19.09
C GLU A 326 -16.56 17.66 19.18
N GLN A 327 -17.15 18.03 18.03
CA GLN A 327 -18.54 18.52 17.93
C GLN A 327 -19.57 17.38 17.92
N LYS A 328 -19.15 16.13 18.10
CA LYS A 328 -19.98 14.92 18.02
C LYS A 328 -20.71 14.74 16.69
N LYS A 329 -20.12 15.22 15.60
CA LYS A 329 -20.58 14.96 14.23
C LYS A 329 -19.98 13.65 13.76
N TYR A 330 -20.75 12.59 13.85
CA TYR A 330 -20.30 11.22 13.55
C TYR A 330 -20.76 10.72 12.20
N PHE A 331 -21.85 11.29 11.67
CA PHE A 331 -22.47 10.88 10.43
C PHE A 331 -22.29 11.94 9.36
N LEU A 332 -22.27 11.53 8.09
CA LEU A 332 -22.30 12.50 6.98
C LEU A 332 -23.53 13.40 7.04
N SER A 333 -24.68 12.88 7.51
CA SER A 333 -25.90 13.67 7.70
C SER A 333 -25.79 14.79 8.76
N ASP A 334 -24.77 14.75 9.65
CA ASP A 334 -24.54 15.79 10.64
C ASP A 334 -23.81 17.01 10.05
N LEU A 335 -23.30 16.88 8.82
CA LEU A 335 -22.53 17.91 8.16
C LEU A 335 -23.42 18.86 7.35
N SER A 336 -22.95 20.09 7.20
CA SER A 336 -23.60 21.15 6.45
C SER A 336 -22.61 21.93 5.59
N ALA A 337 -23.09 22.73 4.66
CA ALA A 337 -22.22 23.57 3.82
C ALA A 337 -21.32 24.52 4.62
N SER A 338 -21.73 24.93 5.83
CA SER A 338 -20.93 25.80 6.71
C SER A 338 -19.71 25.12 7.32
N ASP A 339 -19.64 23.79 7.28
CA ASP A 339 -18.45 23.03 7.74
C ASP A 339 -17.30 23.11 6.73
N PHE A 340 -17.57 23.56 5.51
CA PHE A 340 -16.61 23.59 4.40
C PHE A 340 -16.27 25.02 3.98
N ARG A 341 -15.06 25.21 3.43
CA ARG A 341 -14.63 26.49 2.86
C ARG A 341 -14.97 26.54 1.39
N MET A 342 -16.20 26.94 1.06
CA MET A 342 -16.63 27.10 -0.31
C MET A 342 -15.80 28.21 -0.99
N ARG A 343 -14.95 27.82 -1.93
CA ARG A 343 -14.21 28.77 -2.79
C ARG A 343 -14.86 28.77 -4.15
N PRO A 344 -15.20 29.94 -4.70
CA PRO A 344 -15.65 30.02 -6.08
C PRO A 344 -14.56 29.45 -7.01
N LEU A 345 -14.94 28.61 -7.95
CA LEU A 345 -14.09 28.23 -9.07
C LEU A 345 -14.42 29.07 -10.27
N ASP A 346 -13.38 29.61 -10.92
CA ASP A 346 -13.47 30.24 -12.21
C ASP A 346 -13.46 29.22 -13.38
N LYS A 347 -13.52 27.92 -13.05
CA LYS A 347 -13.42 26.81 -14.00
C LYS A 347 -14.55 25.80 -13.79
N PRO A 348 -14.98 25.06 -14.84
CA PRO A 348 -15.85 23.90 -14.71
C PRO A 348 -15.25 22.82 -13.79
N GLY A 349 -16.13 21.96 -13.28
CA GLY A 349 -15.75 20.87 -12.37
C GLY A 349 -16.05 21.16 -10.90
N LEU A 350 -15.86 20.15 -10.07
CA LEU A 350 -16.03 20.21 -8.62
C LEU A 350 -14.75 20.66 -7.93
N THR A 351 -14.86 21.64 -7.05
CA THR A 351 -13.84 21.82 -6.00
C THR A 351 -13.83 20.63 -5.05
N PRO A 352 -12.75 20.42 -4.30
CA PRO A 352 -12.75 19.38 -3.26
C PRO A 352 -13.90 19.49 -2.25
N ASP A 353 -14.30 20.72 -1.88
CA ASP A 353 -15.41 20.93 -0.92
C ASP A 353 -16.76 20.69 -1.57
N GLU A 354 -16.96 21.11 -2.82
CA GLU A 354 -18.18 20.79 -3.58
C GLU A 354 -18.34 19.28 -3.79
N ARG A 355 -17.26 18.56 -4.09
CA ARG A 355 -17.31 17.08 -4.19
C ARG A 355 -17.77 16.45 -2.88
N ARG A 356 -17.31 16.94 -1.73
CA ARG A 356 -17.78 16.47 -0.41
C ARG A 356 -19.25 16.74 -0.21
N LEU A 357 -19.73 17.95 -0.59
CA LEU A 357 -21.16 18.26 -0.51
C LEU A 357 -22.01 17.36 -1.40
N VAL A 358 -21.57 17.10 -2.63
CA VAL A 358 -22.23 16.14 -3.53
C VAL A 358 -22.25 14.74 -2.93
N GLN A 359 -21.13 14.28 -2.37
CA GLN A 359 -21.08 13.00 -1.67
C GLN A 359 -22.09 12.94 -0.52
N ILE A 360 -22.08 13.93 0.37
CA ILE A 360 -23.01 13.99 1.52
C ILE A 360 -24.45 13.97 1.02
N ALA A 361 -24.77 14.83 0.05
CA ALA A 361 -26.11 14.95 -0.46
C ALA A 361 -26.65 13.62 -1.03
N LEU A 362 -25.86 12.95 -1.86
CA LEU A 362 -26.26 11.70 -2.50
C LEU A 362 -26.25 10.48 -1.56
N MET A 363 -25.39 10.48 -0.55
CA MET A 363 -25.36 9.38 0.43
C MET A 363 -26.37 9.53 1.56
N THR A 364 -26.98 10.74 1.75
CA THR A 364 -27.86 11.02 2.89
C THR A 364 -29.19 11.66 2.48
N ASP A 365 -29.51 11.68 1.18
CA ASP A 365 -30.73 12.30 0.58
C ASP A 365 -30.91 13.77 0.98
N ARG A 366 -29.80 14.52 1.11
CA ARG A 366 -29.79 15.91 1.57
C ARG A 366 -29.47 16.91 0.44
N SER A 367 -30.36 17.04 -0.54
CA SER A 367 -30.22 18.02 -1.63
C SER A 367 -30.28 19.49 -1.17
N ASP A 368 -30.77 19.74 0.06
CA ASP A 368 -30.86 21.08 0.68
C ASP A 368 -29.50 21.76 0.89
N ILE A 369 -28.42 20.98 1.02
CA ILE A 369 -27.07 21.51 1.20
C ILE A 369 -26.36 21.91 -0.10
N LEU A 370 -26.95 21.60 -1.24
CA LEU A 370 -26.37 21.86 -2.55
C LEU A 370 -26.81 23.23 -3.13
N THR A 371 -25.90 23.89 -3.83
CA THR A 371 -26.24 25.01 -4.72
C THR A 371 -27.04 24.52 -5.93
N ASP A 372 -27.74 25.41 -6.61
CA ASP A 372 -28.53 25.08 -7.83
C ASP A 372 -27.64 24.41 -8.90
N ARG A 373 -26.44 24.94 -9.13
CA ARG A 373 -25.46 24.34 -10.05
C ARG A 373 -25.12 22.90 -9.73
N LEU A 374 -24.88 22.59 -8.45
CA LEU A 374 -24.56 21.22 -8.03
C LEU A 374 -25.78 20.30 -8.11
N ARG A 375 -26.96 20.84 -7.85
CA ARG A 375 -28.22 20.10 -7.93
C ARG A 375 -28.56 19.74 -9.38
N ASP A 376 -28.35 20.67 -10.33
CA ASP A 376 -28.56 20.45 -11.77
C ASP A 376 -27.65 19.34 -12.34
N GLY A 377 -26.50 19.05 -11.70
CA GLY A 377 -25.61 17.96 -12.10
C GLY A 377 -26.06 16.56 -11.60
N ILE A 378 -27.11 16.47 -10.79
CA ILE A 378 -27.60 15.17 -10.29
C ILE A 378 -28.61 14.60 -11.30
N THR A 379 -28.30 13.40 -11.80
CA THR A 379 -29.18 12.66 -12.72
C THR A 379 -30.37 12.02 -11.98
N GLU A 380 -31.39 11.61 -12.72
CA GLU A 380 -32.54 10.86 -12.17
C GLU A 380 -32.14 9.53 -11.50
N SER A 381 -31.00 8.96 -11.93
CA SER A 381 -30.45 7.74 -11.33
C SER A 381 -29.64 7.98 -10.04
N GLY A 382 -29.58 9.22 -9.55
CA GLY A 382 -28.84 9.55 -8.32
C GLY A 382 -27.31 9.58 -8.48
N VAL A 383 -26.83 9.89 -9.66
CA VAL A 383 -25.41 10.07 -9.98
C VAL A 383 -25.13 11.54 -10.27
N TYR A 384 -24.02 12.07 -9.83
CA TYR A 384 -23.58 13.41 -10.18
C TYR A 384 -22.69 13.38 -11.43
N ILE A 385 -23.02 14.21 -12.41
CA ILE A 385 -22.19 14.41 -13.62
C ILE A 385 -22.23 15.91 -13.98
N ASP A 386 -21.06 16.56 -14.02
CA ASP A 386 -20.90 17.88 -14.65
C ASP A 386 -20.73 17.68 -16.17
N LEU A 387 -21.85 17.55 -16.90
CA LEU A 387 -21.84 17.28 -18.35
C LEU A 387 -21.10 18.34 -19.15
N ILE A 388 -21.27 19.60 -18.79
CA ILE A 388 -20.64 20.73 -19.51
C ILE A 388 -19.12 20.71 -19.27
N GLY A 389 -18.73 20.58 -18.02
CA GLY A 389 -17.32 20.51 -17.65
C GLY A 389 -16.63 19.29 -18.25
N LEU A 390 -17.25 18.12 -18.15
CA LEU A 390 -16.74 16.87 -18.71
C LEU A 390 -16.60 16.96 -20.24
N LYS A 391 -17.61 17.48 -20.92
CA LYS A 391 -17.54 17.64 -22.36
C LYS A 391 -16.42 18.58 -22.78
N ASN A 392 -16.26 19.73 -22.12
CA ASN A 392 -15.19 20.68 -22.41
C ASN A 392 -13.79 20.02 -22.16
N GLU A 393 -13.64 19.20 -21.14
CA GLU A 393 -12.42 18.42 -20.88
C GLU A 393 -12.16 17.44 -22.02
N MET A 394 -13.16 16.62 -22.40
CA MET A 394 -13.03 15.62 -23.45
C MET A 394 -12.77 16.26 -24.85
N ASP A 395 -13.30 17.45 -25.12
CA ASP A 395 -13.06 18.19 -26.38
C ASP A 395 -11.59 18.65 -26.52
N THR A 396 -10.77 18.63 -25.43
CA THR A 396 -9.33 18.90 -25.49
C THR A 396 -8.51 17.69 -25.92
N TRP A 397 -9.07 16.49 -25.84
CA TRP A 397 -8.35 15.24 -26.09
C TRP A 397 -8.16 14.99 -27.58
N ARG A 398 -6.96 14.55 -27.94
CA ARG A 398 -6.57 14.25 -29.32
C ARG A 398 -6.53 12.75 -29.53
N TYR A 399 -7.22 12.26 -30.57
CA TYR A 399 -7.16 10.87 -30.96
C TYR A 399 -5.90 10.56 -31.77
N PRO A 400 -5.33 9.33 -31.64
CA PRO A 400 -5.80 8.24 -30.79
C PRO A 400 -5.61 8.53 -29.30
N LEU A 401 -6.45 7.91 -28.44
CA LEU A 401 -6.32 8.01 -26.99
C LEU A 401 -5.55 6.78 -26.48
N HIS A 402 -4.50 7.01 -25.69
CA HIS A 402 -3.63 5.98 -25.17
C HIS A 402 -3.86 5.78 -23.66
N MET A 403 -4.41 4.65 -23.25
CA MET A 403 -4.61 4.28 -21.86
C MET A 403 -3.43 3.41 -21.41
N ILE A 404 -2.61 3.90 -20.49
CA ILE A 404 -1.44 3.15 -19.98
C ILE A 404 -1.55 2.89 -18.49
N ASP A 405 -1.03 1.76 -18.06
CA ASP A 405 -0.92 1.36 -16.67
C ASP A 405 0.38 0.60 -16.44
N PHE A 406 1.01 0.75 -15.26
CA PHE A 406 2.31 0.21 -14.92
C PHE A 406 2.26 -0.70 -13.70
N GLU A 407 2.95 -1.84 -13.79
CA GLU A 407 3.28 -2.64 -12.62
C GLU A 407 4.74 -2.43 -12.22
N THR A 408 4.92 -2.22 -10.93
CA THR A 408 6.22 -1.80 -10.38
C THR A 408 6.58 -2.57 -9.12
N SER A 409 7.87 -2.57 -8.80
CA SER A 409 8.41 -3.15 -7.59
C SER A 409 9.35 -2.18 -6.89
N SER A 410 9.40 -2.27 -5.57
CA SER A 410 10.32 -1.49 -4.75
C SER A 410 10.63 -2.31 -3.50
N VAL A 411 11.82 -2.90 -3.44
CA VAL A 411 12.21 -3.90 -2.44
C VAL A 411 13.34 -3.41 -1.55
N ALA A 412 13.34 -3.86 -0.30
CA ALA A 412 14.39 -3.50 0.67
C ALA A 412 15.77 -4.05 0.26
N LEU A 413 15.80 -5.29 -0.24
CA LEU A 413 17.03 -5.94 -0.68
C LEU A 413 17.13 -5.88 -2.20
N PRO A 414 18.14 -5.20 -2.76
CA PRO A 414 18.31 -5.02 -4.19
C PRO A 414 18.36 -6.34 -4.97
N PHE A 415 17.71 -6.35 -6.16
CA PHE A 415 17.76 -7.45 -7.11
C PHE A 415 19.02 -7.41 -7.99
N TYR A 416 19.54 -6.21 -8.23
CA TYR A 416 20.57 -5.95 -9.24
C TYR A 416 21.76 -5.23 -8.64
N GLU A 417 22.94 -5.48 -9.20
CA GLU A 417 24.14 -4.67 -8.94
C GLU A 417 23.91 -3.21 -9.36
N GLY A 418 24.39 -2.27 -8.58
CA GLY A 418 24.18 -0.83 -8.77
C GLY A 418 22.84 -0.30 -8.25
N MET A 419 21.91 -1.17 -7.83
CA MET A 419 20.61 -0.78 -7.31
C MET A 419 20.67 -0.33 -5.85
N ARG A 420 19.88 0.69 -5.51
CA ARG A 420 19.69 1.14 -4.12
C ARG A 420 18.50 0.42 -3.47
N PRO A 421 18.49 0.25 -2.14
CA PRO A 421 17.30 -0.18 -1.42
C PRO A 421 16.07 0.68 -1.75
N TYR A 422 14.94 0.04 -1.99
CA TYR A 422 13.68 0.69 -2.36
C TYR A 422 13.72 1.55 -3.63
N GLU A 423 14.70 1.31 -4.49
CA GLU A 423 14.71 1.92 -5.82
C GLU A 423 13.54 1.39 -6.66
N GLN A 424 12.94 2.28 -7.45
CA GLN A 424 11.77 1.94 -8.25
C GLN A 424 12.16 1.05 -9.45
N ILE A 425 11.44 -0.03 -9.62
CA ILE A 425 11.56 -0.97 -10.73
C ILE A 425 10.24 -0.98 -11.47
N ALA A 426 10.22 -0.57 -12.74
CA ALA A 426 9.09 -0.71 -13.64
C ALA A 426 9.30 -1.97 -14.49
N PHE A 427 8.57 -3.03 -14.19
CA PHE A 427 8.78 -4.31 -14.84
C PHE A 427 7.73 -4.66 -15.89
N GLN A 428 6.59 -3.95 -15.89
CA GLN A 428 5.49 -4.21 -16.80
C GLN A 428 4.71 -2.94 -17.12
N PHE A 429 4.20 -2.84 -18.37
CA PHE A 429 3.10 -1.96 -18.72
C PHE A 429 2.08 -2.65 -19.62
N SER A 430 0.87 -2.12 -19.63
CA SER A 430 -0.20 -2.41 -20.58
C SER A 430 -0.64 -1.14 -21.28
N HIS A 431 -1.14 -1.26 -22.52
CA HIS A 431 -1.52 -0.14 -23.37
C HIS A 431 -2.73 -0.45 -24.23
N HIS A 432 -3.87 0.21 -23.93
CA HIS A 432 -5.02 0.22 -24.82
C HIS A 432 -5.08 1.51 -25.66
N VAL A 433 -5.54 1.39 -26.89
CA VAL A 433 -5.70 2.49 -27.82
C VAL A 433 -7.16 2.61 -28.24
N ILE A 434 -7.67 3.84 -28.24
CA ILE A 434 -8.99 4.20 -28.77
C ILE A 434 -8.79 5.12 -29.96
N SER A 435 -9.14 4.64 -31.15
CA SER A 435 -9.02 5.39 -32.39
C SER A 435 -10.40 5.84 -32.86
N LYS A 436 -10.47 7.05 -33.42
CA LYS A 436 -11.68 7.58 -34.05
C LYS A 436 -11.65 7.33 -35.54
N ASN A 437 -12.63 6.58 -36.05
CA ASN A 437 -12.76 6.25 -37.45
C ASN A 437 -13.33 7.40 -38.28
N SER A 438 -13.17 7.36 -39.59
CA SER A 438 -13.65 8.38 -40.50
C SER A 438 -15.19 8.51 -40.56
N ASP A 439 -15.93 7.47 -40.19
CA ASP A 439 -17.38 7.44 -40.06
C ASP A 439 -17.88 7.95 -38.70
N GLY A 440 -16.97 8.36 -37.84
CA GLY A 440 -17.27 8.84 -36.45
C GLY A 440 -17.40 7.74 -35.40
N SER A 441 -17.30 6.47 -35.77
CA SER A 441 -17.23 5.34 -34.83
C SER A 441 -15.87 5.26 -34.16
N TYR A 442 -15.76 4.42 -33.13
CA TYR A 442 -14.52 4.20 -32.41
C TYR A 442 -14.09 2.75 -32.48
N SER A 443 -12.80 2.52 -32.66
CA SER A 443 -12.16 1.22 -32.51
C SER A 443 -11.32 1.20 -31.25
N ILE A 444 -11.34 0.06 -30.56
CA ILE A 444 -10.61 -0.16 -29.31
C ILE A 444 -9.75 -1.40 -29.51
N GLU A 445 -8.49 -1.34 -29.08
CA GLU A 445 -7.58 -2.49 -29.08
C GLU A 445 -6.60 -2.43 -27.90
N HIS A 446 -6.21 -3.60 -27.40
CA HIS A 446 -5.02 -3.76 -26.60
C HIS A 446 -3.83 -3.78 -27.56
N ALA A 447 -3.18 -2.61 -27.70
CA ALA A 447 -2.23 -2.34 -28.78
C ALA A 447 -0.80 -2.68 -28.40
N GLY A 448 -0.45 -2.63 -27.11
CA GLY A 448 0.91 -2.84 -26.65
C GLY A 448 1.02 -3.33 -25.21
N GLN A 449 2.14 -3.95 -24.92
CA GLN A 449 2.48 -4.38 -23.56
C GLN A 449 3.99 -4.67 -23.48
N PHE A 450 4.49 -4.64 -22.25
CA PHE A 450 5.84 -5.07 -21.92
C PHE A 450 5.83 -5.78 -20.58
N ILE A 451 6.63 -6.83 -20.44
CA ILE A 451 6.94 -7.44 -19.14
C ILE A 451 8.38 -7.97 -19.18
N ASN A 452 9.16 -7.67 -18.14
CA ASN A 452 10.48 -8.23 -17.97
C ASN A 452 10.44 -9.39 -16.96
N MET A 453 10.64 -10.60 -17.43
CA MET A 453 10.68 -11.83 -16.65
C MET A 453 12.12 -12.30 -16.36
N LYS A 454 13.13 -11.61 -16.89
CA LYS A 454 14.53 -12.03 -16.81
C LYS A 454 15.13 -11.72 -15.46
N ARG A 455 15.52 -12.75 -14.75
CA ARG A 455 16.21 -12.66 -13.47
C ARG A 455 17.56 -11.93 -13.62
N GLY A 456 17.87 -11.04 -12.68
CA GLY A 456 19.15 -10.33 -12.64
C GLY A 456 19.33 -9.26 -13.72
N ARG A 457 18.28 -8.93 -14.50
CA ARG A 457 18.32 -7.87 -15.54
C ARG A 457 17.46 -6.69 -15.12
N PHE A 458 18.07 -5.54 -14.91
CA PHE A 458 17.38 -4.29 -14.58
C PHE A 458 16.45 -3.86 -15.73
N PRO A 459 15.13 -3.75 -15.52
CA PRO A 459 14.17 -3.64 -16.61
C PRO A 459 13.93 -2.22 -17.09
N ASN A 460 14.18 -1.18 -16.28
CA ASN A 460 13.65 0.16 -16.50
C ASN A 460 14.06 0.80 -17.83
N PHE A 461 15.27 0.53 -18.32
CA PHE A 461 15.74 1.13 -19.57
C PHE A 461 15.16 0.42 -20.80
N GLU A 462 14.89 -0.88 -20.72
CA GLU A 462 14.17 -1.62 -21.74
C GLU A 462 12.69 -1.23 -21.73
N PHE A 463 12.09 -1.15 -20.53
CA PHE A 463 10.72 -0.69 -20.32
C PHE A 463 10.45 0.68 -20.99
N ILE A 464 11.31 1.68 -20.77
CA ILE A 464 11.07 3.00 -21.33
C ILE A 464 11.29 3.05 -22.85
N ARG A 465 12.20 2.24 -23.43
CA ARG A 465 12.34 2.10 -24.87
C ARG A 465 11.09 1.54 -25.51
N GLU A 466 10.55 0.47 -24.92
CA GLU A 466 9.31 -0.15 -25.40
C GLU A 466 8.12 0.79 -25.23
N LEU A 467 8.00 1.49 -24.09
CA LEU A 467 6.94 2.47 -23.90
C LEU A 467 7.03 3.60 -24.94
N LYS A 468 8.25 4.13 -25.19
CA LYS A 468 8.48 5.15 -26.22
C LYS A 468 8.06 4.63 -27.59
N SER A 469 8.41 3.41 -27.98
CA SER A 469 8.05 2.83 -29.25
C SER A 469 6.53 2.71 -29.47
N ASN A 470 5.77 2.59 -28.38
CA ASN A 470 4.31 2.51 -28.39
C ASN A 470 3.63 3.88 -28.44
N LEU A 471 4.23 4.93 -27.85
CA LEU A 471 3.57 6.22 -27.63
C LEU A 471 4.09 7.36 -28.52
N ASP A 472 5.25 7.21 -29.17
CA ASP A 472 5.92 8.26 -29.93
C ASP A 472 5.63 8.22 -31.43
N ASN A 473 4.57 7.49 -31.83
CA ASN A 473 4.16 7.33 -33.23
C ASN A 473 3.14 8.38 -33.68
N ASP A 474 2.56 9.12 -32.75
CA ASP A 474 1.54 10.14 -32.98
C ASP A 474 1.48 11.17 -31.84
N ASP A 475 0.58 12.16 -31.96
CA ASP A 475 0.37 13.22 -30.97
C ASP A 475 -0.89 12.98 -30.11
N GLY A 476 -1.35 11.76 -30.01
CA GLY A 476 -2.54 11.37 -29.25
C GLY A 476 -2.41 11.65 -27.76
N THR A 477 -3.55 11.83 -27.11
CA THR A 477 -3.59 12.08 -25.67
C THR A 477 -3.29 10.80 -24.89
N ILE A 478 -2.37 10.88 -23.95
CA ILE A 478 -1.97 9.77 -23.07
C ILE A 478 -2.70 9.91 -21.74
N PHE A 479 -3.29 8.82 -21.27
CA PHE A 479 -4.03 8.74 -20.00
C PHE A 479 -3.33 7.78 -19.03
N ARG A 480 -3.33 8.17 -17.78
CA ARG A 480 -2.99 7.36 -16.61
C ARG A 480 -4.12 7.41 -15.59
N TYR A 481 -4.08 6.52 -14.61
CA TYR A 481 -5.02 6.57 -13.50
C TYR A 481 -4.31 6.85 -12.18
N SER A 482 -4.43 8.08 -11.65
CA SER A 482 -3.70 8.60 -10.49
C SER A 482 -2.25 9.00 -10.83
N HIS A 483 -1.40 9.20 -9.81
CA HIS A 483 -0.07 9.82 -9.97
C HIS A 483 1.07 8.82 -10.21
N HIS A 484 0.78 7.53 -10.14
CA HIS A 484 1.79 6.48 -10.08
C HIS A 484 2.73 6.49 -11.29
N GLU A 485 2.19 6.43 -12.51
CA GLU A 485 2.96 6.40 -13.77
C GLU A 485 3.85 7.62 -13.91
N ASN A 486 3.33 8.80 -13.56
CA ASN A 486 4.12 10.04 -13.59
C ASN A 486 5.31 9.98 -12.60
N SER A 487 5.10 9.41 -11.42
CA SER A 487 6.14 9.28 -10.41
C SER A 487 7.22 8.28 -10.83
N ILE A 488 6.82 7.15 -11.40
CA ILE A 488 7.73 6.12 -11.90
C ILE A 488 8.58 6.63 -13.06
N LEU A 489 7.97 7.30 -14.04
CA LEU A 489 8.71 7.88 -15.18
C LEU A 489 9.72 8.93 -14.71
N ASN A 490 9.37 9.77 -13.74
CA ASN A 490 10.33 10.70 -13.15
C ASN A 490 11.46 9.99 -12.37
N ALA A 491 11.19 8.86 -11.73
CA ALA A 491 12.25 8.04 -11.11
C ALA A 491 13.19 7.44 -12.18
N ILE A 492 12.64 6.88 -13.27
CA ILE A 492 13.43 6.37 -14.40
C ILE A 492 14.29 7.49 -15.04
N ARG A 493 13.74 8.70 -15.16
CA ARG A 493 14.49 9.86 -15.65
C ARG A 493 15.75 10.14 -14.83
N VAL A 494 15.65 10.06 -13.49
CA VAL A 494 16.79 10.23 -12.60
C VAL A 494 17.81 9.09 -12.78
N GLN A 495 17.33 7.84 -12.86
CA GLN A 495 18.18 6.67 -13.10
C GLN A 495 18.93 6.78 -14.44
N LEU A 496 18.27 7.25 -15.50
CA LEU A 496 18.91 7.51 -16.80
C LEU A 496 19.99 8.59 -16.71
N GLN A 497 19.78 9.67 -15.95
CA GLN A 497 20.80 10.70 -15.74
C GLN A 497 22.10 10.12 -15.16
N GLU A 498 21.97 9.19 -14.22
CA GLU A 498 23.10 8.51 -13.55
C GLU A 498 23.68 7.36 -14.40
N SER A 499 22.99 6.89 -15.42
CA SER A 499 23.36 5.73 -16.24
C SER A 499 24.42 6.06 -17.31
N THR A 500 24.97 5.01 -17.89
CA THR A 500 25.85 5.06 -19.07
C THR A 500 25.15 4.67 -20.37
N GLU A 501 23.80 4.60 -20.37
CA GLU A 501 23.01 4.22 -21.54
C GLU A 501 23.27 5.18 -22.72
N PRO A 502 23.52 4.67 -23.94
CA PRO A 502 23.91 5.50 -25.07
C PRO A 502 22.80 6.42 -25.57
N ASP A 503 21.55 6.04 -25.37
CA ASP A 503 20.34 6.75 -25.81
C ASP A 503 19.65 7.51 -24.66
N LYS A 504 20.30 7.65 -23.51
CA LYS A 504 19.69 8.23 -22.31
C LYS A 504 19.10 9.62 -22.51
N LEU A 505 19.73 10.47 -23.34
CA LEU A 505 19.23 11.82 -23.57
C LEU A 505 17.91 11.81 -24.35
N GLU A 506 17.77 10.93 -25.32
CA GLU A 506 16.54 10.72 -26.08
C GLU A 506 15.40 10.21 -25.17
N LEU A 507 15.72 9.23 -24.30
CA LEU A 507 14.74 8.67 -23.37
C LEU A 507 14.34 9.69 -22.28
N ILE A 508 15.26 10.50 -21.79
CA ILE A 508 14.97 11.59 -20.86
C ILE A 508 14.03 12.62 -21.51
N ASP A 509 14.33 13.03 -22.73
CA ASP A 509 13.49 13.99 -23.49
C ASP A 509 12.07 13.43 -23.67
N PHE A 510 11.93 12.18 -24.07
CA PHE A 510 10.62 11.53 -24.17
C PHE A 510 9.86 11.55 -22.83
N ILE A 511 10.50 11.20 -21.71
CA ILE A 511 9.85 11.24 -20.40
C ILE A 511 9.42 12.66 -20.06
N GLU A 512 10.28 13.65 -20.28
CA GLU A 512 9.96 15.05 -19.99
C GLU A 512 8.82 15.60 -20.85
N GLN A 513 8.60 15.09 -22.06
CA GLN A 513 7.48 15.44 -22.90
C GLN A 513 6.14 14.97 -22.36
N ILE A 514 6.08 13.77 -21.75
CA ILE A 514 4.81 13.14 -21.32
C ILE A 514 4.53 13.24 -19.82
N THR A 515 5.41 13.88 -19.04
CA THR A 515 5.28 13.98 -17.58
C THR A 515 5.27 15.42 -17.09
N HIS A 516 4.98 15.56 -15.80
CA HIS A 516 5.23 16.80 -15.06
C HIS A 516 6.00 16.50 -13.76
N ARG A 517 6.69 17.55 -13.23
CA ARG A 517 7.38 17.52 -11.96
C ARG A 517 7.38 18.88 -11.28
N ASP A 518 7.48 18.87 -9.98
CA ASP A 518 7.74 20.09 -9.21
C ASP A 518 9.25 20.27 -9.06
N GLU A 519 9.75 21.47 -9.30
CA GLU A 519 11.15 21.82 -9.18
C GLU A 519 11.32 23.01 -8.23
N LYS A 520 12.27 22.89 -7.31
CA LYS A 520 12.59 23.95 -6.36
C LYS A 520 13.56 24.93 -6.99
N THR A 521 13.13 26.17 -7.15
CA THR A 521 13.96 27.30 -7.61
C THR A 521 14.32 28.23 -6.44
N GLN A 522 15.11 29.25 -6.71
CA GLN A 522 15.41 30.31 -5.72
C GLN A 522 14.16 31.08 -5.29
N ASP A 523 13.17 31.20 -6.17
CA ASP A 523 11.91 31.93 -5.95
C ASP A 523 10.76 31.06 -5.41
N GLY A 524 11.01 29.77 -5.19
CA GLY A 524 10.01 28.83 -4.69
C GLY A 524 9.86 27.58 -5.57
N TRP A 525 8.74 26.88 -5.43
CA TRP A 525 8.41 25.70 -6.24
C TRP A 525 7.73 26.10 -7.53
N ILE A 526 8.23 25.59 -8.66
CA ILE A 526 7.60 25.70 -9.98
C ILE A 526 7.19 24.32 -10.48
N LYS A 527 6.07 24.26 -11.23
CA LYS A 527 5.65 23.04 -11.89
C LYS A 527 6.11 23.07 -13.35
N ILE A 528 6.99 22.15 -13.72
CA ILE A 528 7.41 21.90 -15.08
C ILE A 528 6.46 20.85 -15.68
N ARG A 529 5.90 21.13 -16.84
CA ARG A 529 4.94 20.26 -17.51
C ARG A 529 5.35 20.06 -18.95
N GLY A 530 5.41 18.81 -19.39
CA GLY A 530 5.66 18.44 -20.78
C GLY A 530 4.51 18.80 -21.71
N PRO A 531 4.76 18.97 -23.01
CA PRO A 531 3.73 19.34 -24.00
C PRO A 531 2.66 18.25 -24.21
N ARG A 532 2.98 16.97 -23.93
CA ARG A 532 2.08 15.83 -23.96
C ARG A 532 1.88 15.24 -22.54
N ASP A 533 1.95 16.07 -21.49
CA ASP A 533 1.75 15.62 -20.10
C ASP A 533 0.48 14.78 -19.98
N MET A 534 0.62 13.60 -19.40
CA MET A 534 -0.46 12.63 -19.29
C MET A 534 -1.67 13.17 -18.56
N VAL A 535 -2.85 12.97 -19.10
CA VAL A 535 -4.13 13.26 -18.43
C VAL A 535 -4.35 12.25 -17.31
N ASP A 536 -4.62 12.74 -16.12
CA ASP A 536 -4.99 11.90 -14.97
C ASP A 536 -6.50 11.64 -14.98
N LEU A 537 -6.92 10.45 -15.42
CA LEU A 537 -8.32 10.07 -15.49
C LEU A 537 -8.99 10.02 -14.11
N CYS A 538 -8.24 9.76 -13.04
CA CYS A 538 -8.73 9.86 -11.66
C CYS A 538 -9.10 11.32 -11.30
N ASP A 539 -8.35 12.31 -11.79
CA ASP A 539 -8.68 13.73 -11.62
C ASP A 539 -9.93 14.10 -12.39
N VAL A 540 -10.11 13.58 -13.62
CA VAL A 540 -11.34 13.75 -14.40
C VAL A 540 -12.54 13.18 -13.66
N VAL A 541 -12.44 11.96 -13.15
CA VAL A 541 -13.50 11.36 -12.29
C VAL A 541 -13.78 12.25 -11.09
N ARG A 542 -12.75 12.72 -10.38
CA ARG A 542 -12.93 13.58 -9.20
C ARG A 542 -13.63 14.89 -9.47
N GLN A 543 -13.39 15.48 -10.62
CA GLN A 543 -13.92 16.79 -10.98
C GLN A 543 -15.33 16.72 -11.57
N TYR A 544 -15.66 15.66 -12.30
CA TYR A 544 -16.88 15.66 -13.13
C TYR A 544 -17.87 14.53 -12.81
N TYR A 545 -17.49 13.54 -11.98
CA TYR A 545 -18.33 12.36 -11.73
C TYR A 545 -18.32 11.94 -10.27
N TYR A 546 -19.50 11.59 -9.73
CA TYR A 546 -19.61 10.92 -8.44
C TYR A 546 -20.83 9.97 -8.41
N HIS A 547 -20.62 8.76 -7.95
CA HIS A 547 -21.66 7.77 -7.67
C HIS A 547 -21.64 7.38 -6.18
N PRO A 548 -22.81 7.25 -5.49
CA PRO A 548 -22.85 6.94 -4.04
C PRO A 548 -22.10 5.68 -3.62
N SER A 549 -22.10 4.64 -4.47
CA SER A 549 -21.35 3.40 -4.17
C SER A 549 -19.84 3.58 -4.09
N MET A 550 -19.29 4.70 -4.56
CA MET A 550 -17.87 5.02 -4.44
C MET A 550 -17.49 5.43 -3.02
N LYS A 551 -18.48 5.80 -2.20
CA LYS A 551 -18.24 6.36 -0.86
C LYS A 551 -17.13 7.44 -0.93
N GLY A 552 -16.08 7.31 -0.08
CA GLY A 552 -14.92 8.21 -0.06
C GLY A 552 -13.75 7.78 -0.96
N SER A 553 -13.89 6.79 -1.84
CA SER A 553 -12.81 6.29 -2.68
C SER A 553 -12.95 6.71 -4.15
N ASN A 554 -11.79 6.97 -4.80
CA ASN A 554 -11.71 7.16 -6.27
C ASN A 554 -10.78 6.11 -6.91
N SER A 555 -10.48 5.02 -6.20
CA SER A 555 -9.73 3.91 -6.80
C SER A 555 -10.46 3.38 -8.02
N ILE A 556 -9.73 3.03 -9.08
CA ILE A 556 -10.30 2.46 -10.30
C ILE A 556 -11.14 1.21 -10.01
N LYS A 557 -10.75 0.43 -8.99
CA LYS A 557 -11.48 -0.79 -8.53
C LYS A 557 -12.84 -0.51 -7.89
N VAL A 558 -13.07 0.75 -7.48
CA VAL A 558 -14.34 1.24 -6.93
C VAL A 558 -15.13 2.01 -7.98
N VAL A 559 -14.45 2.79 -8.81
CA VAL A 559 -15.07 3.58 -9.90
C VAL A 559 -15.60 2.67 -11.00
N LEU A 560 -14.86 1.63 -11.39
CA LEU A 560 -15.27 0.72 -12.46
C LEU A 560 -16.64 0.05 -12.18
N PRO A 561 -16.89 -0.60 -11.03
CA PRO A 561 -18.21 -1.14 -10.74
C PRO A 561 -19.33 -0.09 -10.74
N ALA A 562 -19.05 1.13 -10.24
CA ALA A 562 -20.01 2.22 -10.26
C ALA A 562 -20.42 2.60 -11.69
N ILE A 563 -19.45 2.71 -12.60
CA ILE A 563 -19.68 2.99 -14.03
C ILE A 563 -20.43 1.85 -14.71
N LEU A 564 -20.02 0.60 -14.47
CA LEU A 564 -20.69 -0.58 -15.04
C LEU A 564 -22.17 -0.65 -14.62
N ASN A 565 -22.49 -0.24 -13.39
CA ASN A 565 -23.87 -0.18 -12.92
C ASN A 565 -24.65 1.02 -13.46
N SER A 566 -23.95 2.08 -13.92
CA SER A 566 -24.58 3.30 -14.45
C SER A 566 -24.90 3.24 -15.95
N SER A 567 -24.25 2.35 -16.73
CA SER A 567 -24.39 2.29 -18.19
C SER A 567 -24.99 0.99 -18.69
N LYS A 568 -26.21 1.05 -19.21
CA LYS A 568 -26.84 -0.07 -19.91
C LYS A 568 -26.15 -0.42 -21.22
N LEU A 569 -25.61 0.58 -21.93
CA LEU A 569 -24.90 0.35 -23.20
C LEU A 569 -23.62 -0.47 -22.98
N ILE A 570 -22.84 -0.15 -21.94
CA ILE A 570 -21.65 -0.91 -21.58
C ILE A 570 -22.05 -2.34 -21.13
N GLN A 571 -23.10 -2.47 -20.33
CA GLN A 571 -23.63 -3.76 -19.92
C GLN A 571 -24.03 -4.62 -21.13
N GLU A 572 -24.79 -4.07 -22.08
CA GLU A 572 -25.23 -4.77 -23.30
C GLU A 572 -24.06 -5.12 -24.23
N LYS A 573 -23.07 -4.24 -24.33
CA LYS A 573 -21.89 -4.44 -25.18
C LYS A 573 -21.01 -5.57 -24.62
N TYR A 574 -20.60 -5.47 -23.37
CA TYR A 574 -19.60 -6.35 -22.77
C TYR A 574 -20.17 -7.60 -22.08
N SER A 575 -21.51 -7.75 -22.05
CA SER A 575 -22.15 -9.04 -21.78
C SER A 575 -22.09 -10.00 -22.96
N LYS A 576 -21.67 -9.52 -24.13
CA LYS A 576 -21.42 -10.32 -25.33
C LYS A 576 -19.96 -10.75 -25.41
N PRO A 577 -19.67 -11.88 -26.08
CA PRO A 577 -18.30 -12.34 -26.29
C PRO A 577 -17.62 -11.51 -27.39
N ILE A 578 -17.10 -10.33 -27.04
CA ILE A 578 -16.52 -9.38 -27.99
C ILE A 578 -15.05 -9.04 -27.71
N TYR A 579 -14.48 -9.54 -26.63
CA TYR A 579 -13.12 -9.20 -26.23
C TYR A 579 -12.15 -10.36 -26.48
N GLY A 580 -11.11 -10.11 -27.24
CA GLY A 580 -10.22 -11.14 -27.79
C GLY A 580 -10.79 -11.80 -29.05
N GLY A 581 -9.98 -12.52 -29.78
CA GLY A 581 -10.34 -13.16 -31.05
C GLY A 581 -10.28 -12.23 -32.26
N ASP A 582 -10.68 -12.77 -33.42
CA ASP A 582 -10.50 -12.07 -34.72
C ASP A 582 -11.54 -10.99 -35.00
N ALA A 583 -12.67 -11.03 -34.31
CA ALA A 583 -13.78 -10.10 -34.51
C ALA A 583 -14.14 -9.42 -33.18
N GLY A 584 -13.86 -8.14 -33.05
CA GLY A 584 -14.18 -7.37 -31.84
C GLY A 584 -12.98 -6.59 -31.32
N ILE A 585 -12.89 -6.46 -29.99
CA ILE A 585 -11.77 -5.77 -29.35
C ILE A 585 -10.59 -6.74 -29.28
N LYS A 586 -9.49 -6.38 -29.94
CA LYS A 586 -8.27 -7.17 -29.94
C LYS A 586 -7.65 -7.20 -28.54
N SER A 587 -7.19 -8.39 -28.12
CA SER A 587 -6.38 -8.62 -26.92
C SER A 587 -5.09 -9.31 -27.29
N LEU A 588 -4.01 -8.97 -26.58
CA LEU A 588 -2.70 -9.66 -26.72
C LEU A 588 -2.60 -10.89 -25.79
N ASN A 589 -3.45 -10.97 -24.75
CA ASN A 589 -3.35 -12.01 -23.72
C ASN A 589 -4.56 -12.94 -23.64
N ILE A 590 -5.72 -12.55 -24.20
CA ILE A 590 -6.93 -13.36 -24.20
C ILE A 590 -7.09 -13.92 -25.62
N LEU A 591 -6.51 -15.10 -25.82
CA LEU A 591 -6.45 -15.81 -27.08
C LEU A 591 -7.26 -17.11 -26.99
N SER A 592 -7.47 -17.78 -28.15
CA SER A 592 -8.11 -19.11 -28.17
C SER A 592 -7.41 -20.08 -27.15
N PRO A 593 -8.16 -20.89 -26.37
CA PRO A 593 -9.62 -21.15 -26.47
C PRO A 593 -10.51 -20.18 -25.66
N GLU A 594 -9.97 -19.23 -24.91
CA GLU A 594 -10.75 -18.35 -24.04
C GLU A 594 -11.42 -17.17 -24.76
N ALA A 595 -10.88 -16.81 -25.93
CA ALA A 595 -11.44 -15.73 -26.74
C ALA A 595 -12.60 -16.21 -27.64
N PRO A 596 -13.63 -15.38 -27.85
CA PRO A 596 -13.81 -14.07 -27.26
C PRO A 596 -14.44 -14.11 -25.85
N ARG A 597 -14.02 -13.21 -24.97
CA ARG A 597 -14.41 -13.15 -23.56
C ARG A 597 -15.58 -12.21 -23.29
N VAL A 598 -16.39 -12.57 -22.29
CA VAL A 598 -17.43 -11.72 -21.68
C VAL A 598 -16.87 -11.06 -20.42
N TRP A 599 -16.88 -9.72 -20.36
CA TRP A 599 -16.39 -8.99 -19.19
C TRP A 599 -17.48 -8.61 -18.19
N VAL A 600 -18.69 -8.31 -18.64
CA VAL A 600 -19.79 -7.90 -17.77
C VAL A 600 -20.78 -9.03 -17.59
N THR A 601 -21.03 -9.44 -16.34
CA THR A 601 -22.12 -10.33 -15.92
C THR A 601 -22.88 -9.64 -14.81
N MET A 602 -24.20 -9.86 -14.77
CA MET A 602 -25.09 -9.29 -13.77
C MET A 602 -25.49 -10.36 -12.76
N GLU A 603 -25.39 -10.05 -11.48
CA GLU A 603 -25.79 -10.92 -10.38
C GLU A 603 -26.65 -10.12 -9.37
N PRO A 604 -27.61 -10.77 -8.65
CA PRO A 604 -28.36 -10.08 -7.62
C PRO A 604 -27.45 -9.72 -6.42
N ASP A 605 -27.59 -8.50 -5.92
CA ASP A 605 -27.02 -8.07 -4.65
C ASP A 605 -27.86 -8.59 -3.45
N GLU A 606 -27.53 -8.13 -2.25
CA GLU A 606 -28.22 -8.53 -1.01
C GLU A 606 -29.68 -8.09 -0.96
N ASN A 607 -30.04 -7.05 -1.73
CA ASN A 607 -31.41 -6.53 -1.83
C ASN A 607 -32.18 -7.20 -2.97
N GLY A 608 -31.50 -8.00 -3.79
CA GLY A 608 -32.05 -8.63 -4.99
C GLY A 608 -31.96 -7.77 -6.25
N ASP A 609 -31.27 -6.62 -6.18
CA ASP A 609 -31.04 -5.76 -7.34
C ASP A 609 -29.90 -6.33 -8.20
N MET A 610 -30.12 -6.36 -9.53
CA MET A 610 -29.12 -6.85 -10.47
C MET A 610 -27.96 -5.85 -10.58
N VAL A 611 -26.77 -6.24 -10.17
CA VAL A 611 -25.55 -5.44 -10.21
C VAL A 611 -24.47 -6.12 -11.03
N ALA A 612 -23.60 -5.31 -11.66
CA ALA A 612 -22.47 -5.82 -12.41
C ALA A 612 -21.41 -6.43 -11.48
N VAL A 613 -21.03 -7.67 -11.79
CA VAL A 613 -19.91 -8.33 -11.10
C VAL A 613 -18.61 -7.57 -11.41
N ASN A 614 -17.83 -7.25 -10.37
CA ASN A 614 -16.55 -6.59 -10.56
C ASN A 614 -15.62 -7.44 -11.44
N PRO A 615 -15.15 -6.93 -12.61
CA PRO A 615 -14.31 -7.68 -13.54
C PRO A 615 -13.01 -8.25 -12.93
N TYR A 616 -12.44 -7.60 -11.92
CA TYR A 616 -11.27 -8.12 -11.21
C TYR A 616 -11.52 -9.47 -10.52
N LYS A 617 -12.75 -9.75 -10.09
CA LYS A 617 -13.14 -11.06 -9.53
C LYS A 617 -13.23 -12.17 -10.59
N LYS A 618 -13.20 -11.81 -11.87
CA LYS A 618 -13.27 -12.74 -13.00
C LYS A 618 -11.89 -13.11 -13.53
N LEU A 619 -10.82 -12.53 -13.01
CA LEU A 619 -9.46 -12.93 -13.36
C LEU A 619 -9.22 -14.36 -12.87
N PRO A 620 -8.64 -15.24 -13.72
CA PRO A 620 -8.35 -16.61 -13.34
C PRO A 620 -7.36 -16.68 -12.18
N LYS A 621 -7.44 -17.74 -11.40
CA LYS A 621 -6.42 -18.05 -10.39
C LYS A 621 -5.10 -18.41 -11.08
N VAL A 622 -3.96 -18.14 -10.43
CA VAL A 622 -2.64 -18.49 -11.01
C VAL A 622 -2.56 -19.96 -11.37
N ALA A 623 -3.19 -20.82 -10.58
CA ALA A 623 -3.27 -22.27 -10.86
C ALA A 623 -3.91 -22.61 -12.22
N GLU A 624 -4.81 -21.80 -12.74
CA GLU A 624 -5.53 -22.03 -13.99
C GLU A 624 -4.68 -21.73 -15.24
N TYR A 625 -3.55 -21.05 -15.06
CA TYR A 625 -2.61 -20.78 -16.15
C TYR A 625 -1.57 -21.89 -16.36
N PHE A 626 -1.53 -22.89 -15.47
CA PHE A 626 -0.62 -24.02 -15.66
C PHE A 626 -1.17 -24.97 -16.73
N PRO A 627 -0.35 -25.39 -17.70
CA PRO A 627 -0.77 -26.32 -18.74
C PRO A 627 -0.89 -27.79 -18.26
N LEU A 628 -0.70 -28.02 -16.97
CA LEU A 628 -0.66 -29.36 -16.37
C LEU A 628 -2.05 -29.78 -15.84
N GLU A 629 -2.27 -31.11 -15.79
CA GLU A 629 -3.46 -31.69 -15.16
C GLU A 629 -3.59 -31.23 -13.69
N PRO A 630 -4.81 -30.94 -13.19
CA PRO A 630 -5.04 -30.35 -11.86
C PRO A 630 -4.31 -31.05 -10.71
N GLU A 631 -4.13 -32.38 -10.80
CA GLU A 631 -3.44 -33.19 -9.78
C GLU A 631 -1.94 -32.90 -9.69
N LYS A 632 -1.31 -32.47 -10.80
CA LYS A 632 0.10 -32.09 -10.83
C LYS A 632 0.30 -30.63 -10.40
N VAL A 633 -0.66 -29.77 -10.69
CA VAL A 633 -0.67 -28.37 -10.25
C VAL A 633 -0.68 -28.32 -8.71
N GLN A 634 -1.47 -29.17 -8.05
CA GLN A 634 -1.53 -29.26 -6.59
C GLN A 634 -0.14 -29.52 -5.95
N SER A 635 0.71 -30.31 -6.58
CA SER A 635 2.06 -30.59 -6.07
C SER A 635 3.05 -29.42 -6.20
N TYR A 636 2.81 -28.50 -7.13
CA TYR A 636 3.59 -27.26 -7.28
C TYR A 636 3.12 -26.15 -6.33
N ILE A 637 1.83 -26.09 -6.04
CA ILE A 637 1.20 -25.03 -5.22
C ILE A 637 1.27 -25.35 -3.72
N THR A 638 1.19 -26.61 -3.32
CA THR A 638 1.06 -27.04 -1.91
C THR A 638 2.25 -26.72 -1.00
N HIS A 639 3.39 -26.31 -1.54
CA HIS A 639 4.58 -26.07 -0.70
C HIS A 639 5.07 -24.62 -0.67
N GLN A 640 4.55 -23.70 -1.48
CA GLN A 640 5.13 -22.36 -1.56
C GLN A 640 4.15 -21.18 -1.72
N ASP A 641 2.86 -21.36 -2.12
CA ASP A 641 2.04 -20.26 -2.60
C ASP A 641 0.55 -20.31 -2.20
N GLU A 642 0.22 -20.61 -0.96
CA GLU A 642 -1.17 -20.48 -0.45
C GLU A 642 -1.74 -19.04 -0.58
N ASN A 643 -0.89 -18.05 -0.89
CA ASN A 643 -1.26 -16.64 -1.00
C ASN A 643 -1.44 -16.12 -2.43
N LEU A 644 -1.15 -16.88 -3.47
CA LEU A 644 -1.34 -16.47 -4.87
C LEU A 644 -2.56 -17.15 -5.49
N GLU A 645 -3.72 -16.99 -4.86
CA GLU A 645 -4.95 -17.50 -5.46
C GLU A 645 -5.27 -16.80 -6.78
N SER A 646 -5.17 -15.46 -6.83
CA SER A 646 -5.30 -14.68 -8.06
C SER A 646 -4.52 -13.36 -7.95
N ILE A 647 -3.96 -12.90 -9.08
CA ILE A 647 -3.38 -11.55 -9.17
C ILE A 647 -4.50 -10.59 -9.57
N ASN A 648 -5.05 -9.88 -8.59
CA ASN A 648 -6.18 -8.96 -8.76
C ASN A 648 -5.96 -7.61 -8.05
N ASN A 649 -4.76 -7.39 -7.52
CA ASN A 649 -4.34 -6.14 -6.89
C ASN A 649 -2.84 -5.95 -7.00
N GLY A 650 -2.35 -4.70 -6.83
CA GLY A 650 -0.94 -4.35 -6.96
C GLY A 650 -0.03 -5.04 -5.94
N GLY A 651 -0.52 -5.39 -4.73
CA GLY A 651 0.25 -6.15 -3.74
C GLY A 651 0.53 -7.57 -4.21
N ALA A 652 -0.46 -8.24 -4.80
CA ALA A 652 -0.29 -9.55 -5.41
C ALA A 652 0.66 -9.51 -6.63
N ALA A 653 0.60 -8.45 -7.45
CA ALA A 653 1.50 -8.24 -8.58
C ALA A 653 2.95 -8.06 -8.11
N LEU A 654 3.18 -7.23 -7.08
CA LEU A 654 4.50 -7.05 -6.45
C LEU A 654 5.07 -8.39 -5.95
N SER A 655 4.24 -9.16 -5.22
CA SER A 655 4.64 -10.47 -4.69
C SER A 655 4.97 -11.46 -5.81
N ALA A 656 4.16 -11.49 -6.88
CA ALA A 656 4.39 -12.33 -8.04
C ALA A 656 5.74 -12.02 -8.71
N TYR A 657 6.05 -10.74 -8.92
CA TYR A 657 7.35 -10.34 -9.48
C TYR A 657 8.52 -10.73 -8.56
N GLY A 658 8.37 -10.58 -7.25
CA GLY A 658 9.36 -11.06 -6.27
C GLY A 658 9.61 -12.57 -6.39
N LEU A 659 8.56 -13.37 -6.58
CA LEU A 659 8.67 -14.84 -6.75
C LEU A 659 9.36 -15.25 -8.06
N ILE A 660 9.14 -14.48 -9.13
CA ILE A 660 9.82 -14.72 -10.42
C ILE A 660 11.33 -14.67 -10.27
N GLN A 661 11.85 -13.82 -9.37
CA GLN A 661 13.30 -13.73 -9.12
C GLN A 661 13.91 -15.04 -8.55
N PHE A 662 13.09 -15.98 -8.08
CA PHE A 662 13.49 -17.30 -7.60
C PHE A 662 13.12 -18.45 -8.56
N CYS A 663 12.45 -18.18 -9.68
CA CYS A 663 12.07 -19.16 -10.66
C CYS A 663 13.16 -19.30 -11.74
N ASP A 664 13.25 -20.50 -12.35
CA ASP A 664 13.91 -20.63 -13.64
C ASP A 664 13.03 -19.97 -14.72
N GLU A 665 13.63 -19.20 -15.62
CA GLU A 665 12.93 -18.38 -16.63
C GLU A 665 11.94 -19.20 -17.48
N ASP A 666 12.28 -20.44 -17.82
CA ASP A 666 11.46 -21.33 -18.66
C ASP A 666 10.50 -22.21 -17.85
N SER A 667 10.44 -22.06 -16.53
CA SER A 667 9.56 -22.88 -15.70
C SER A 667 8.09 -22.62 -15.99
N GLU A 668 7.25 -23.65 -15.92
CA GLU A 668 5.79 -23.52 -16.06
C GLU A 668 5.20 -22.53 -15.05
N ARG A 669 5.84 -22.42 -13.89
CA ARG A 669 5.48 -21.45 -12.86
C ARG A 669 5.75 -20.01 -13.29
N ALA A 670 6.93 -19.72 -13.85
CA ALA A 670 7.24 -18.39 -14.36
C ALA A 670 6.24 -17.98 -15.46
N LYS A 671 5.90 -18.89 -16.38
CA LYS A 671 4.90 -18.65 -17.44
C LYS A 671 3.50 -18.39 -16.88
N ALA A 672 3.09 -19.14 -15.85
CA ALA A 672 1.79 -18.92 -15.20
C ALA A 672 1.71 -17.56 -14.53
N LEU A 673 2.74 -17.15 -13.78
CA LEU A 673 2.84 -15.83 -13.15
C LEU A 673 2.86 -14.71 -14.21
N GLU A 674 3.62 -14.87 -15.29
CA GLU A 674 3.65 -13.94 -16.43
C GLU A 674 2.26 -13.75 -17.02
N SER A 675 1.57 -14.84 -17.32
CA SER A 675 0.21 -14.80 -17.90
C SER A 675 -0.79 -14.10 -16.98
N ALA A 676 -0.69 -14.35 -15.67
CA ALA A 676 -1.55 -13.71 -14.69
C ALA A 676 -1.28 -12.20 -14.56
N LEU A 677 0.00 -11.80 -14.52
CA LEU A 677 0.43 -10.39 -14.49
C LEU A 677 -0.01 -9.63 -15.75
N LEU A 678 0.20 -10.21 -16.92
CA LEU A 678 -0.20 -9.59 -18.20
C LEU A 678 -1.70 -9.32 -18.25
N ARG A 679 -2.54 -10.26 -17.80
CA ARG A 679 -4.00 -10.10 -17.81
C ARG A 679 -4.51 -9.14 -16.75
N TYR A 680 -3.83 -9.05 -15.62
CA TYR A 680 -4.17 -8.09 -14.57
C TYR A 680 -3.94 -6.66 -15.06
N CYS A 681 -2.75 -6.34 -15.55
CA CYS A 681 -2.41 -5.02 -16.07
C CYS A 681 -3.24 -4.64 -17.32
N GLU A 682 -3.58 -5.61 -18.19
CA GLU A 682 -4.50 -5.42 -19.32
C GLU A 682 -5.90 -4.98 -18.83
N LEU A 683 -6.38 -5.56 -17.73
CA LEU A 683 -7.67 -5.16 -17.16
C LEU A 683 -7.65 -3.75 -16.59
N ASP A 684 -6.53 -3.29 -15.98
CA ASP A 684 -6.41 -1.93 -15.46
C ASP A 684 -6.52 -0.89 -16.60
N THR A 685 -5.87 -1.12 -17.74
CA THR A 685 -6.03 -0.25 -18.93
C THR A 685 -7.40 -0.37 -19.59
N LEU A 686 -8.02 -1.56 -19.61
CA LEU A 686 -9.40 -1.76 -20.08
C LEU A 686 -10.41 -1.06 -19.16
N ALA A 687 -10.15 -1.00 -17.85
CA ALA A 687 -11.01 -0.24 -16.93
C ALA A 687 -11.04 1.26 -17.26
N MET A 688 -9.92 1.85 -17.70
CA MET A 688 -9.90 3.21 -18.20
C MET A 688 -10.69 3.37 -19.49
N VAL A 689 -10.69 2.37 -20.37
CA VAL A 689 -11.55 2.36 -21.57
C VAL A 689 -13.02 2.37 -21.20
N PHE A 690 -13.46 1.58 -20.20
CA PHE A 690 -14.85 1.60 -19.71
C PHE A 690 -15.25 2.97 -19.16
N ILE A 691 -14.35 3.65 -18.44
CA ILE A 691 -14.59 5.00 -17.92
C ILE A 691 -14.78 5.98 -19.09
N TRP A 692 -13.89 5.90 -20.10
CA TRP A 692 -14.01 6.74 -21.28
C TRP A 692 -15.32 6.47 -22.07
N GLU A 693 -15.69 5.20 -22.26
CA GLU A 693 -16.94 4.85 -22.98
C GLU A 693 -18.16 5.43 -22.29
N TYR A 694 -18.23 5.34 -20.97
CA TYR A 694 -19.31 5.94 -20.20
C TYR A 694 -19.34 7.46 -20.33
N PHE A 695 -18.21 8.13 -20.25
CA PHE A 695 -18.12 9.57 -20.42
C PHE A 695 -18.50 9.99 -21.84
N ASN A 696 -18.13 9.23 -22.85
CA ASN A 696 -18.53 9.45 -24.23
C ASN A 696 -20.04 9.22 -24.43
N GLU A 697 -20.62 8.20 -23.80
CA GLU A 697 -22.07 7.94 -23.82
C GLU A 697 -22.85 9.14 -23.27
N VAL A 698 -22.55 9.60 -22.07
CA VAL A 698 -23.30 10.65 -21.38
C VAL A 698 -23.12 12.03 -22.05
N THR A 699 -21.96 12.32 -22.63
CA THR A 699 -21.70 13.60 -23.32
C THR A 699 -22.25 13.65 -24.74
N GLN A 700 -22.54 12.50 -25.38
CA GLN A 700 -23.17 12.48 -26.72
C GLN A 700 -24.69 12.33 -26.66
N GLY A 701 -25.24 11.85 -25.53
CA GLY A 701 -26.69 11.64 -25.35
C GLY A 701 -27.54 12.89 -25.36
N GLU A 702 -26.97 14.09 -25.27
CA GLU A 702 -27.70 15.38 -25.44
C GLU A 702 -28.12 15.68 -26.87
N LYS A 703 -27.82 14.81 -27.85
CA LYS A 703 -28.19 15.00 -29.26
C LYS A 703 -29.41 14.20 -29.71
N GLN A 704 -30.09 13.52 -28.79
CA GLN A 704 -31.39 12.89 -29.02
C GLN A 704 -32.46 13.60 -28.17
#